data_63d752c3177f9bd2c2dca37fcc565bd5
#
_entry.id   63d752c3177f9bd2c2dca37fcc565bd5
#
_cell.length_a   1.000
_cell.length_b   1.000
_cell.length_c   1.000
_cell.angle_alpha   90.00
_cell.angle_beta   90.00
_cell.angle_gamma   90.00
#
_symmetry.space_group_name_H-M   'P 1'
#
loop_
_entity.id
_entity.type
_entity.pdbx_description
1 polymer ?
#
loop_
_entity_poly.entity_id
_entity_poly.type
_entity_poly.pdbx_seq_one_letter_code
_entity_poly.pdbx_strand_id
1 'polypeptide(L)'
;MHKNFRKNRKTVRQILNHHFDRFGKCDRIKMLASHLKMPTLFFEKKDEEKTMIPERLAALREKMRAYGVDAYLVPTADYHESEYVGTYFKARTYITGFTGSAGTAVITQDEACLWTDGRYFVQAAKELAGTGVTLMKMGQEGVPTVEEYLAANTKEGMTIGFDGRVVNEMLGETLEKTLPERFLSYRSDLIGEIWSDRPALSAEPVWILDSKYTGESAADRLAKVREKMKENGAEVHILTALDDIAWMLNIRGNDIPCNPVVLSYLILTETEGHLFIQEATLNDEVKQYLAGLGISIHPYDAVYDFAAGITGKTILLEKAKVNYTICQSVMGENTIVNVMNPASSLKALKTPVEMENIRKAHVKDGVAVTRFVYWLKKNIGKIPMDEVSVAEKLESFRKEQEGYIEPSFGTISAYGPNAAMCHYQATKEDFSVLQPKGMYLVDSGGQYYEGTTDITRTIVVGPLTEEEKEHFTITAMGTLRLGNAKFLHGCIGINLDYLARQAFWERGLDFNHGTGHGVGYLLNVHERPNGFRWKMVPERMENAVLEEGMLTSDEPGIYIEGSHGIRTENLMLCRKAEKNMYGQFMRFEFVTMVPIDLDGIDTQYMTEKDVELLNNYHKEVYEKISPYLEGDEKEWLKEATRPISK
;
A
#
# COMPACT_ATOMS: atom_id res chain seq x y z
N MET A 1 -28.27 32.02 -13.10
CA MET A 1 -26.79 32.07 -13.12
C MET A 1 -26.16 31.84 -14.53
N HIS A 2 -26.69 30.96 -15.40
CA HIS A 2 -26.11 30.68 -16.73
C HIS A 2 -26.07 31.88 -17.74
N LYS A 3 -26.90 32.90 -17.63
CA LYS A 3 -26.87 34.05 -18.55
C LYS A 3 -25.75 35.07 -18.28
N ASN A 4 -25.24 35.15 -17.05
CA ASN A 4 -24.17 36.09 -16.71
C ASN A 4 -22.77 35.59 -17.09
N PHE A 5 -22.57 34.27 -17.17
CA PHE A 5 -21.29 33.68 -17.57
C PHE A 5 -20.97 33.86 -19.05
N ARG A 6 -21.98 33.85 -19.92
CA ARG A 6 -21.77 34.07 -21.36
C ARG A 6 -21.45 35.55 -21.70
N LYS A 7 -21.88 36.49 -20.89
CA LYS A 7 -21.59 37.91 -21.10
C LYS A 7 -20.15 38.27 -20.77
N ASN A 8 -19.60 37.66 -19.69
CA ASN A 8 -18.21 37.86 -19.31
C ASN A 8 -17.21 37.22 -20.31
N ARG A 9 -17.55 36.11 -20.94
CA ARG A 9 -16.70 35.51 -21.99
C ARG A 9 -16.51 36.38 -23.22
N LYS A 10 -17.55 37.15 -23.61
CA LYS A 10 -17.43 38.06 -24.76
C LYS A 10 -16.55 39.31 -24.42
N THR A 11 -16.64 39.82 -23.21
CA THR A 11 -15.87 41.00 -22.77
C THR A 11 -14.37 40.64 -22.61
N VAL A 12 -14.05 39.48 -22.02
CA VAL A 12 -12.66 39.01 -21.90
C VAL A 12 -12.04 38.71 -23.26
N ARG A 13 -12.81 38.14 -24.18
CA ARG A 13 -12.31 37.88 -25.55
C ARG A 13 -12.10 39.16 -26.36
N GLN A 14 -12.88 40.20 -26.12
CA GLN A 14 -12.67 41.52 -26.76
C GLN A 14 -11.47 42.27 -26.19
N ILE A 15 -11.24 42.18 -24.87
CA ILE A 15 -10.08 42.81 -24.21
C ILE A 15 -8.78 42.12 -24.65
N LEU A 16 -8.78 40.80 -24.73
CA LEU A 16 -7.62 40.05 -25.21
C LEU A 16 -7.29 40.34 -26.69
N ASN A 17 -8.29 40.39 -27.56
CA ASN A 17 -8.04 40.71 -28.97
C ASN A 17 -7.52 42.13 -29.18
N HIS A 18 -7.91 43.10 -28.37
CA HIS A 18 -7.44 44.50 -28.52
C HIS A 18 -5.99 44.71 -28.01
N HIS A 19 -5.47 43.80 -27.17
CA HIS A 19 -4.07 43.80 -26.72
C HIS A 19 -3.15 42.97 -27.62
N PHE A 20 -3.69 42.02 -28.41
CA PHE A 20 -2.92 41.15 -29.29
C PHE A 20 -2.39 41.82 -30.55
N ASP A 21 -3.01 42.89 -31.02
CA ASP A 21 -2.59 43.62 -32.20
C ASP A 21 -1.37 44.55 -32.00
N ARG A 22 -0.90 44.69 -30.73
CA ARG A 22 0.22 45.57 -30.39
C ARG A 22 1.56 44.90 -30.13
N PHE A 23 1.63 43.58 -30.01
CA PHE A 23 2.90 42.88 -29.75
C PHE A 23 3.02 41.63 -30.63
N GLY A 24 4.03 41.66 -31.49
CA GLY A 24 4.36 40.55 -32.38
C GLY A 24 4.59 39.22 -31.62
N LYS A 25 4.30 38.15 -32.36
CA LYS A 25 4.36 36.74 -31.95
C LYS A 25 5.48 36.43 -30.95
N CYS A 26 5.14 36.17 -29.70
CA CYS A 26 6.03 35.65 -28.69
C CYS A 26 5.52 34.29 -28.17
N ASP A 27 6.34 33.24 -28.30
CA ASP A 27 5.99 31.85 -27.94
C ASP A 27 5.66 31.70 -26.44
N ARG A 28 6.07 32.65 -25.59
CA ARG A 28 5.69 32.66 -24.15
C ARG A 28 4.19 32.89 -23.90
N ILE A 29 3.47 33.51 -24.82
CA ILE A 29 2.02 33.76 -24.66
C ILE A 29 1.21 32.52 -25.03
N LYS A 30 1.72 31.64 -25.91
CA LYS A 30 1.12 30.33 -26.17
C LYS A 30 1.21 29.41 -24.96
N MET A 31 2.28 29.50 -24.18
CA MET A 31 2.47 28.74 -22.95
C MET A 31 1.49 29.18 -21.83
N LEU A 32 1.23 30.49 -21.68
CA LEU A 32 0.24 30.99 -20.71
C LEU A 32 -1.21 30.65 -21.11
N ALA A 33 -1.52 30.67 -22.40
CA ALA A 33 -2.85 30.30 -22.89
C ALA A 33 -3.11 28.77 -22.79
N SER A 34 -2.07 27.93 -22.81
CA SER A 34 -2.18 26.50 -22.57
C SER A 34 -2.42 26.20 -21.07
N HIS A 35 -1.82 26.96 -20.17
CA HIS A 35 -2.02 26.81 -18.71
C HIS A 35 -3.43 27.21 -18.23
N LEU A 36 -4.09 28.14 -18.91
CA LEU A 36 -5.48 28.54 -18.59
C LEU A 36 -6.55 27.59 -19.16
N LYS A 37 -6.20 26.63 -20.00
CA LYS A 37 -7.13 25.65 -20.57
C LYS A 37 -7.17 24.34 -19.79
N MET A 38 -6.15 24.00 -18.99
CA MET A 38 -6.05 22.71 -18.32
C MET A 38 -7.10 22.43 -17.22
N PRO A 39 -7.46 23.35 -16.31
CA PRO A 39 -8.43 23.03 -15.27
C PRO A 39 -9.81 22.63 -15.80
N THR A 40 -10.26 23.27 -16.87
CA THR A 40 -11.60 23.01 -17.42
C THR A 40 -11.70 21.69 -18.19
N LEU A 41 -10.64 21.25 -18.83
CA LEU A 41 -10.62 19.98 -19.57
C LEU A 41 -10.57 18.75 -18.66
N PHE A 42 -9.96 18.84 -17.49
CA PHE A 42 -9.84 17.72 -16.55
C PHE A 42 -11.12 17.53 -15.69
N PHE A 43 -11.77 18.59 -15.27
CA PHE A 43 -13.12 18.49 -14.68
C PHE A 43 -14.13 17.89 -15.67
N GLU A 44 -14.05 18.30 -16.94
CA GLU A 44 -14.85 17.70 -18.02
C GLU A 44 -14.51 16.20 -18.17
N LYS A 45 -13.26 15.77 -17.99
CA LYS A 45 -12.83 14.37 -18.14
C LYS A 45 -13.28 13.46 -16.99
N LYS A 46 -13.20 13.91 -15.73
CA LYS A 46 -13.70 13.14 -14.57
C LYS A 46 -15.24 13.02 -14.56
N ASP A 47 -15.92 14.09 -14.97
CA ASP A 47 -17.36 14.07 -15.14
C ASP A 47 -17.77 13.22 -16.38
N GLU A 48 -16.96 13.21 -17.44
CA GLU A 48 -17.12 12.32 -18.59
C GLU A 48 -16.92 10.83 -18.20
N GLU A 49 -15.89 10.50 -17.42
CA GLU A 49 -15.66 9.14 -16.93
C GLU A 49 -16.81 8.65 -16.06
N LYS A 50 -17.34 9.46 -15.13
CA LYS A 50 -18.51 9.11 -14.32
C LYS A 50 -19.78 8.88 -15.16
N THR A 51 -19.96 9.66 -16.21
CA THR A 51 -21.12 9.50 -17.12
C THR A 51 -21.05 8.22 -17.96
N MET A 52 -19.86 7.63 -18.11
CA MET A 52 -19.65 6.37 -18.84
C MET A 52 -19.94 5.12 -18.00
N ILE A 53 -19.97 5.21 -16.65
CA ILE A 53 -20.19 4.03 -15.81
C ILE A 53 -21.53 3.32 -16.11
N PRO A 54 -22.69 4.00 -16.22
CA PRO A 54 -23.93 3.35 -16.59
C PRO A 54 -23.86 2.60 -17.93
N GLU A 55 -23.15 3.13 -18.91
CA GLU A 55 -22.97 2.49 -20.22
C GLU A 55 -22.09 1.23 -20.11
N ARG A 56 -20.99 1.30 -19.32
CA ARG A 56 -20.11 0.16 -19.04
C ARG A 56 -20.88 -0.95 -18.30
N LEU A 57 -21.70 -0.60 -17.30
CA LEU A 57 -22.58 -1.55 -16.60
C LEU A 57 -23.60 -2.20 -17.54
N ALA A 58 -24.19 -1.44 -18.47
CA ALA A 58 -25.10 -1.98 -19.45
C ALA A 58 -24.41 -2.97 -20.41
N ALA A 59 -23.20 -2.62 -20.89
CA ALA A 59 -22.40 -3.50 -21.75
C ALA A 59 -21.99 -4.79 -21.02
N LEU A 60 -21.58 -4.71 -19.73
CA LEU A 60 -21.29 -5.89 -18.92
C LEU A 60 -22.52 -6.79 -18.77
N ARG A 61 -23.70 -6.22 -18.46
CA ARG A 61 -24.94 -6.98 -18.33
C ARG A 61 -25.34 -7.68 -19.63
N GLU A 62 -25.05 -7.09 -20.79
CA GLU A 62 -25.25 -7.74 -22.09
C GLU A 62 -24.32 -8.96 -22.23
N LYS A 63 -23.03 -8.83 -21.87
CA LYS A 63 -22.10 -9.96 -21.85
C LYS A 63 -22.52 -11.03 -20.85
N MET A 64 -22.92 -10.65 -19.64
CA MET A 64 -23.45 -11.61 -18.66
C MET A 64 -24.60 -12.43 -19.22
N ARG A 65 -25.58 -11.81 -19.89
CA ARG A 65 -26.70 -12.54 -20.56
C ARG A 65 -26.19 -13.48 -21.65
N ALA A 66 -25.21 -13.05 -22.45
CA ALA A 66 -24.66 -13.88 -23.53
C ALA A 66 -23.93 -15.12 -23.01
N TYR A 67 -23.30 -15.00 -21.82
CA TYR A 67 -22.57 -16.09 -21.16
C TYR A 67 -23.42 -16.89 -20.15
N GLY A 68 -24.69 -16.54 -19.95
CA GLY A 68 -25.56 -17.17 -18.96
C GLY A 68 -25.11 -16.92 -17.52
N VAL A 69 -24.59 -15.73 -17.23
CA VAL A 69 -24.11 -15.32 -15.91
C VAL A 69 -25.14 -14.40 -15.26
N ASP A 70 -25.58 -14.71 -14.05
CA ASP A 70 -26.63 -13.98 -13.33
C ASP A 70 -26.06 -12.88 -12.43
N ALA A 71 -24.89 -13.11 -11.81
CA ALA A 71 -24.14 -12.12 -11.06
C ALA A 71 -22.65 -12.21 -11.42
N TYR A 72 -21.95 -11.06 -11.48
CA TYR A 72 -20.52 -10.99 -11.82
C TYR A 72 -19.75 -10.26 -10.74
N LEU A 73 -18.70 -10.94 -10.22
CA LEU A 73 -17.83 -10.44 -9.14
C LEU A 73 -16.56 -9.84 -9.73
N VAL A 74 -16.20 -8.64 -9.27
CA VAL A 74 -15.00 -7.90 -9.72
C VAL A 74 -14.23 -7.37 -8.50
N PRO A 75 -13.26 -8.11 -7.98
CA PRO A 75 -12.43 -7.65 -6.86
C PRO A 75 -11.37 -6.64 -7.31
N THR A 76 -10.77 -5.92 -6.36
CA THR A 76 -9.48 -5.28 -6.58
C THR A 76 -8.42 -6.37 -6.43
N ALA A 77 -7.94 -6.89 -7.53
CA ALA A 77 -6.88 -7.89 -7.56
C ALA A 77 -6.18 -7.92 -8.93
N ASP A 78 -4.95 -8.42 -8.93
CA ASP A 78 -4.26 -8.89 -10.12
C ASP A 78 -4.20 -10.43 -10.13
N TYR A 79 -3.47 -11.02 -11.05
CA TYR A 79 -3.33 -12.48 -11.13
C TYR A 79 -2.46 -13.09 -10.00
N HIS A 80 -1.91 -12.24 -9.13
CA HIS A 80 -0.89 -12.56 -8.13
C HIS A 80 -1.30 -12.23 -6.69
N GLU A 81 -2.53 -11.74 -6.48
CA GLU A 81 -3.00 -11.25 -5.17
C GLU A 81 -2.11 -10.14 -4.59
N SER A 82 -1.68 -9.21 -5.45
CA SER A 82 -0.96 -8.02 -5.02
C SER A 82 -1.92 -7.02 -4.37
N GLU A 83 -1.46 -6.29 -3.36
CA GLU A 83 -2.25 -5.24 -2.71
C GLU A 83 -2.44 -4.03 -3.63
N TYR A 84 -1.38 -3.61 -4.31
CA TYR A 84 -1.44 -2.59 -5.35
C TYR A 84 -1.37 -3.25 -6.71
N VAL A 85 -2.22 -2.82 -7.61
CA VAL A 85 -2.36 -3.44 -8.93
C VAL A 85 -1.94 -2.50 -10.06
N GLY A 86 -1.27 -3.05 -11.06
CA GLY A 86 -0.94 -2.33 -12.28
C GLY A 86 -2.19 -1.86 -13.04
N THR A 87 -2.01 -0.91 -13.96
CA THR A 87 -3.13 -0.28 -14.71
C THR A 87 -3.98 -1.27 -15.50
N TYR A 88 -3.39 -2.34 -16.03
CA TYR A 88 -4.09 -3.43 -16.71
C TYR A 88 -5.16 -4.08 -15.83
N PHE A 89 -4.91 -4.21 -14.53
CA PHE A 89 -5.76 -4.92 -13.57
C PHE A 89 -6.84 -4.04 -12.91
N LYS A 90 -7.00 -2.78 -13.31
CA LYS A 90 -7.97 -1.85 -12.70
C LYS A 90 -9.42 -2.08 -13.19
N ALA A 91 -9.83 -3.34 -13.39
CA ALA A 91 -11.16 -3.73 -13.85
C ALA A 91 -12.29 -3.21 -12.93
N ARG A 92 -12.10 -3.30 -11.59
CA ARG A 92 -13.05 -2.78 -10.62
C ARG A 92 -13.20 -1.26 -10.73
N THR A 93 -12.11 -0.52 -10.89
CA THR A 93 -12.15 0.93 -11.12
C THR A 93 -12.85 1.26 -12.43
N TYR A 94 -12.56 0.53 -13.51
CA TYR A 94 -13.19 0.72 -14.81
C TYR A 94 -14.71 0.59 -14.75
N ILE A 95 -15.24 -0.42 -14.04
CA ILE A 95 -16.67 -0.71 -14.02
C ILE A 95 -17.45 0.10 -12.98
N THR A 96 -16.79 0.64 -11.92
CA THR A 96 -17.48 1.36 -10.84
C THR A 96 -17.16 2.84 -10.77
N GLY A 97 -15.99 3.26 -11.28
CA GLY A 97 -15.46 4.62 -11.11
C GLY A 97 -14.80 4.86 -9.75
N PHE A 98 -14.78 3.87 -8.84
CA PHE A 98 -14.11 3.99 -7.54
C PHE A 98 -12.61 3.75 -7.68
N THR A 99 -11.78 4.64 -7.14
CA THR A 99 -10.31 4.63 -7.31
C THR A 99 -9.54 4.11 -6.11
N GLY A 100 -10.18 3.91 -4.94
CA GLY A 100 -9.52 3.37 -3.74
C GLY A 100 -8.86 2.01 -3.99
N SER A 101 -7.83 1.66 -3.21
CA SER A 101 -7.03 0.45 -3.43
C SER A 101 -7.68 -0.85 -2.98
N ALA A 102 -8.78 -0.82 -2.25
CA ALA A 102 -9.46 -2.02 -1.76
C ALA A 102 -10.97 -1.95 -1.98
N GLY A 103 -11.55 -3.02 -2.53
CA GLY A 103 -12.98 -3.17 -2.69
C GLY A 103 -13.35 -4.26 -3.68
N THR A 104 -14.58 -4.74 -3.57
CA THR A 104 -15.15 -5.76 -4.44
C THR A 104 -16.49 -5.28 -4.99
N ALA A 105 -16.65 -5.30 -6.30
CA ALA A 105 -17.91 -5.01 -6.93
C ALA A 105 -18.69 -6.29 -7.25
N VAL A 106 -20.00 -6.26 -7.08
CA VAL A 106 -20.93 -7.28 -7.56
C VAL A 106 -21.96 -6.62 -8.45
N ILE A 107 -22.07 -7.11 -9.66
CA ILE A 107 -23.01 -6.64 -10.68
C ILE A 107 -24.03 -7.74 -10.97
N THR A 108 -25.32 -7.45 -10.79
CA THR A 108 -26.44 -8.28 -11.23
C THR A 108 -27.13 -7.64 -12.44
N GLN A 109 -28.18 -8.28 -12.97
CA GLN A 109 -28.93 -7.68 -14.07
C GLN A 109 -29.58 -6.36 -13.67
N ASP A 110 -29.95 -6.20 -12.40
CA ASP A 110 -30.72 -5.05 -11.90
C ASP A 110 -29.88 -4.08 -11.05
N GLU A 111 -28.89 -4.57 -10.30
CA GLU A 111 -28.12 -3.80 -9.33
C GLU A 111 -26.61 -3.83 -9.62
N ALA A 112 -25.92 -2.86 -9.08
CA ALA A 112 -24.45 -2.84 -8.99
C ALA A 112 -24.05 -2.31 -7.62
N CYS A 113 -23.26 -3.07 -6.89
CA CYS A 113 -22.83 -2.75 -5.52
C CYS A 113 -21.31 -2.80 -5.42
N LEU A 114 -20.75 -1.94 -4.55
CA LEU A 114 -19.33 -1.93 -4.21
C LEU A 114 -19.14 -2.05 -2.70
N TRP A 115 -18.48 -3.10 -2.26
CA TRP A 115 -17.99 -3.27 -0.88
C TRP A 115 -16.61 -2.67 -0.74
N THR A 116 -16.40 -1.85 0.30
CA THR A 116 -15.09 -1.35 0.69
C THR A 116 -15.04 -1.15 2.21
N ASP A 117 -13.84 -1.06 2.78
CA ASP A 117 -13.65 -0.92 4.23
C ASP A 117 -13.62 0.56 4.71
N GLY A 118 -13.54 0.74 6.03
CA GLY A 118 -13.67 2.05 6.68
C GLY A 118 -12.66 3.12 6.23
N ARG A 119 -11.53 2.73 5.66
CA ARG A 119 -10.52 3.65 5.11
C ARG A 119 -11.06 4.47 3.94
N TYR A 120 -12.05 3.94 3.22
CA TYR A 120 -12.56 4.48 1.94
C TYR A 120 -14.00 4.94 1.96
N PHE A 121 -14.74 4.86 3.06
CA PHE A 121 -16.18 5.20 3.07
C PHE A 121 -16.49 6.59 2.52
N VAL A 122 -15.71 7.59 2.91
CA VAL A 122 -15.90 8.98 2.47
C VAL A 122 -15.58 9.13 0.98
N GLN A 123 -14.44 8.61 0.54
CA GLN A 123 -14.01 8.65 -0.85
C GLN A 123 -15.01 7.92 -1.76
N ALA A 124 -15.40 6.69 -1.39
CA ALA A 124 -16.33 5.90 -2.18
C ALA A 124 -17.70 6.58 -2.30
N ALA A 125 -18.23 7.17 -1.22
CA ALA A 125 -19.48 7.91 -1.27
C ALA A 125 -19.41 9.09 -2.27
N LYS A 126 -18.29 9.80 -2.32
CA LYS A 126 -18.07 10.91 -3.26
C LYS A 126 -17.92 10.43 -4.71
N GLU A 127 -17.13 9.36 -4.92
CA GLU A 127 -16.81 8.88 -6.27
C GLU A 127 -17.97 8.12 -6.91
N LEU A 128 -18.74 7.33 -6.14
CA LEU A 128 -19.87 6.57 -6.64
C LEU A 128 -21.14 7.41 -6.85
N ALA A 129 -21.17 8.63 -6.35
CA ALA A 129 -22.37 9.50 -6.51
C ALA A 129 -22.71 9.73 -7.99
N GLY A 130 -23.90 9.30 -8.41
CA GLY A 130 -24.41 9.44 -9.78
C GLY A 130 -23.96 8.35 -10.76
N THR A 131 -23.18 7.35 -10.35
CA THR A 131 -22.72 6.24 -11.22
C THR A 131 -23.74 5.10 -11.34
N GLY A 132 -24.71 5.01 -10.46
CA GLY A 132 -25.63 3.88 -10.36
C GLY A 132 -25.06 2.68 -9.58
N VAL A 133 -23.89 2.85 -8.94
CA VAL A 133 -23.27 1.84 -8.06
C VAL A 133 -23.57 2.18 -6.60
N THR A 134 -24.10 1.22 -5.85
CA THR A 134 -24.42 1.37 -4.42
C THR A 134 -23.22 1.06 -3.55
N LEU A 135 -22.89 1.95 -2.61
CA LEU A 135 -21.84 1.73 -1.62
C LEU A 135 -22.31 0.81 -0.50
N MET A 136 -21.61 -0.29 -0.31
CA MET A 136 -21.77 -1.25 0.78
C MET A 136 -20.61 -1.08 1.77
N LYS A 137 -20.90 -0.47 2.94
CA LYS A 137 -19.87 -0.15 3.97
C LYS A 137 -19.54 -1.39 4.80
N MET A 138 -18.47 -2.10 4.46
CA MET A 138 -18.06 -3.35 5.13
C MET A 138 -17.99 -3.20 6.65
N GLY A 139 -18.55 -4.19 7.35
CA GLY A 139 -18.49 -4.26 8.82
C GLY A 139 -19.44 -3.31 9.56
N GLN A 140 -20.28 -2.56 8.85
CA GLN A 140 -21.33 -1.75 9.48
C GLN A 140 -22.59 -2.57 9.71
N GLU A 141 -23.33 -2.25 10.77
CA GLU A 141 -24.59 -2.93 11.12
C GLU A 141 -25.60 -2.85 9.95
N GLY A 142 -26.18 -3.99 9.60
CA GLY A 142 -27.16 -4.11 8.52
C GLY A 142 -26.58 -4.16 7.10
N VAL A 143 -25.26 -4.12 6.94
CA VAL A 143 -24.60 -4.29 5.64
C VAL A 143 -24.15 -5.75 5.47
N PRO A 144 -24.73 -6.50 4.49
CA PRO A 144 -24.35 -7.89 4.25
C PRO A 144 -22.91 -8.00 3.71
N THR A 145 -22.25 -9.12 3.93
CA THR A 145 -21.02 -9.48 3.19
C THR A 145 -21.34 -9.70 1.72
N VAL A 146 -20.29 -9.82 0.89
CA VAL A 146 -20.45 -10.15 -0.54
C VAL A 146 -21.18 -11.48 -0.72
N GLU A 147 -20.81 -12.48 0.07
CA GLU A 147 -21.37 -13.83 0.02
C GLU A 147 -22.85 -13.84 0.48
N GLU A 148 -23.16 -13.13 1.58
CA GLU A 148 -24.54 -12.98 2.07
C GLU A 148 -25.44 -12.27 1.05
N TYR A 149 -24.90 -11.23 0.40
CA TYR A 149 -25.62 -10.52 -0.66
C TYR A 149 -25.87 -11.44 -1.86
N LEU A 150 -24.87 -12.18 -2.33
CA LEU A 150 -25.01 -13.15 -3.40
C LEU A 150 -26.02 -14.24 -3.04
N ALA A 151 -25.96 -14.77 -1.81
CA ALA A 151 -26.93 -15.77 -1.35
C ALA A 151 -28.38 -15.26 -1.35
N ALA A 152 -28.58 -13.99 -0.97
CA ALA A 152 -29.90 -13.37 -0.92
C ALA A 152 -30.44 -12.99 -2.32
N ASN A 153 -29.56 -12.64 -3.27
CA ASN A 153 -29.95 -12.10 -4.57
C ASN A 153 -29.77 -13.11 -5.73
N THR A 154 -29.34 -14.34 -5.46
CA THR A 154 -29.28 -15.43 -6.44
C THR A 154 -30.03 -16.65 -5.94
N LYS A 155 -30.46 -17.50 -6.84
CA LYS A 155 -31.24 -18.73 -6.57
C LYS A 155 -30.44 -19.96 -7.01
N GLU A 156 -30.91 -21.14 -6.57
CA GLU A 156 -30.45 -22.43 -7.08
C GLU A 156 -30.45 -22.47 -8.63
N GLY A 157 -29.41 -23.01 -9.21
CA GLY A 157 -29.20 -23.11 -10.64
C GLY A 157 -28.71 -21.83 -11.33
N MET A 158 -28.61 -20.70 -10.62
CA MET A 158 -28.01 -19.47 -11.15
C MET A 158 -26.48 -19.56 -11.20
N THR A 159 -25.88 -18.78 -12.09
CA THR A 159 -24.43 -18.74 -12.32
C THR A 159 -23.81 -17.46 -11.78
N ILE A 160 -22.80 -17.61 -10.93
CA ILE A 160 -21.94 -16.53 -10.46
C ILE A 160 -20.68 -16.52 -11.34
N GLY A 161 -20.43 -15.42 -12.03
CA GLY A 161 -19.27 -15.24 -12.88
C GLY A 161 -18.16 -14.41 -12.23
N PHE A 162 -16.92 -14.70 -12.57
CA PHE A 162 -15.73 -13.90 -12.27
C PHE A 162 -14.56 -14.31 -13.17
N ASP A 163 -13.53 -13.48 -13.27
CA ASP A 163 -12.25 -13.92 -13.85
C ASP A 163 -11.50 -14.72 -12.79
N GLY A 164 -11.34 -16.03 -12.98
CA GLY A 164 -10.67 -16.91 -12.03
C GLY A 164 -9.18 -16.63 -11.84
N ARG A 165 -8.62 -15.72 -12.63
CA ARG A 165 -7.22 -15.28 -12.49
C ARG A 165 -7.06 -14.15 -11.46
N VAL A 166 -8.15 -13.41 -11.15
CA VAL A 166 -8.17 -12.32 -10.15
C VAL A 166 -8.95 -12.66 -8.88
N VAL A 167 -9.40 -13.90 -8.75
CA VAL A 167 -10.02 -14.47 -7.54
C VAL A 167 -9.10 -15.57 -7.03
N ASN A 168 -8.72 -15.51 -5.75
CA ASN A 168 -7.91 -16.56 -5.15
C ASN A 168 -8.75 -17.79 -4.79
N GLU A 169 -8.11 -18.92 -4.59
CA GLU A 169 -8.78 -20.19 -4.28
C GLU A 169 -9.60 -20.11 -2.97
N MET A 170 -9.10 -19.41 -1.95
CA MET A 170 -9.82 -19.30 -0.67
C MET A 170 -11.16 -18.60 -0.82
N LEU A 171 -11.22 -17.54 -1.63
CA LEU A 171 -12.49 -16.85 -1.95
C LEU A 171 -13.40 -17.75 -2.80
N GLY A 172 -12.82 -18.46 -3.81
CA GLY A 172 -13.55 -19.43 -4.62
C GLY A 172 -14.21 -20.52 -3.76
N GLU A 173 -13.45 -21.15 -2.88
CA GLU A 173 -14.00 -22.15 -1.92
C GLU A 173 -15.07 -21.55 -0.99
N THR A 174 -14.91 -20.32 -0.58
CA THR A 174 -15.91 -19.63 0.26
C THR A 174 -17.22 -19.45 -0.51
N LEU A 175 -17.13 -19.03 -1.78
CA LEU A 175 -18.32 -18.94 -2.66
C LEU A 175 -18.98 -20.32 -2.85
N GLU A 176 -18.22 -21.37 -3.12
CA GLU A 176 -18.76 -22.72 -3.26
C GLU A 176 -19.50 -23.19 -1.99
N LYS A 177 -18.92 -22.94 -0.81
CA LYS A 177 -19.50 -23.35 0.49
C LYS A 177 -20.75 -22.55 0.85
N THR A 178 -20.74 -21.22 0.56
CA THR A 178 -21.83 -20.30 0.93
C THR A 178 -22.96 -20.35 -0.06
N LEU A 179 -22.68 -20.70 -1.31
CA LEU A 179 -23.60 -20.71 -2.43
C LEU A 179 -23.78 -22.14 -3.00
N PRO A 180 -24.12 -23.13 -2.18
CA PRO A 180 -24.39 -24.48 -2.70
C PRO A 180 -25.49 -24.40 -3.75
N GLU A 181 -25.41 -25.24 -4.77
CA GLU A 181 -26.39 -25.31 -5.87
C GLU A 181 -26.37 -24.11 -6.84
N ARG A 182 -25.37 -23.20 -6.76
CA ARG A 182 -25.04 -22.23 -7.81
C ARG A 182 -23.86 -22.75 -8.63
N PHE A 183 -23.78 -22.29 -9.87
CA PHE A 183 -22.64 -22.60 -10.74
C PHE A 183 -21.62 -21.47 -10.68
N LEU A 184 -20.32 -21.80 -10.66
CA LEU A 184 -19.25 -20.83 -10.79
C LEU A 184 -18.72 -20.82 -12.23
N SER A 185 -18.74 -19.65 -12.87
CA SER A 185 -18.18 -19.41 -14.21
C SER A 185 -16.94 -18.53 -14.09
N TYR A 186 -15.74 -19.11 -14.19
CA TYR A 186 -14.48 -18.43 -13.87
C TYR A 186 -13.49 -18.32 -15.05
N ARG A 187 -13.87 -18.76 -16.25
CA ARG A 187 -12.96 -18.87 -17.40
C ARG A 187 -12.99 -17.64 -18.32
N SER A 188 -13.78 -16.63 -18.02
CA SER A 188 -13.99 -15.50 -18.91
C SER A 188 -13.83 -14.17 -18.18
N ASP A 189 -12.95 -13.31 -18.69
CA ASP A 189 -12.82 -11.91 -18.27
C ASP A 189 -13.84 -11.05 -19.04
N LEU A 190 -15.08 -10.97 -18.53
CA LEU A 190 -16.15 -10.20 -19.17
C LEU A 190 -15.88 -8.70 -19.17
N ILE A 191 -15.08 -8.20 -18.21
CA ILE A 191 -14.65 -6.79 -18.19
C ILE A 191 -13.65 -6.54 -19.33
N GLY A 192 -12.69 -7.43 -19.52
CA GLY A 192 -11.73 -7.32 -20.64
C GLY A 192 -12.39 -7.31 -22.00
N GLU A 193 -13.52 -8.01 -22.17
CA GLU A 193 -14.26 -8.03 -23.43
C GLU A 193 -14.98 -6.71 -23.77
N ILE A 194 -15.25 -5.86 -22.77
CA ILE A 194 -15.91 -4.56 -22.95
C ILE A 194 -14.95 -3.38 -22.80
N TRP A 195 -13.73 -3.60 -22.30
CA TRP A 195 -12.72 -2.56 -22.09
C TRP A 195 -11.81 -2.43 -23.30
N SER A 196 -12.29 -1.78 -24.36
CA SER A 196 -11.61 -1.72 -25.66
C SER A 196 -10.25 -0.97 -25.64
N ASP A 197 -10.06 -0.04 -24.72
CA ASP A 197 -8.84 0.75 -24.52
C ASP A 197 -8.08 0.32 -23.24
N ARG A 198 -8.24 -0.93 -22.81
CA ARG A 198 -7.50 -1.48 -21.67
C ARG A 198 -6.00 -1.30 -21.87
N PRO A 199 -5.27 -0.72 -20.89
CA PRO A 199 -3.81 -0.63 -20.96
C PRO A 199 -3.18 -1.99 -21.20
N ALA A 200 -2.02 -2.02 -21.86
CA ALA A 200 -1.25 -3.25 -22.01
C ALA A 200 -0.76 -3.75 -20.64
N LEU A 201 -0.51 -5.07 -20.55
CA LEU A 201 0.18 -5.63 -19.40
C LEU A 201 1.59 -5.00 -19.29
N SER A 202 2.00 -4.63 -18.08
CA SER A 202 3.33 -4.05 -17.84
C SER A 202 4.42 -5.03 -18.26
N ALA A 203 5.53 -4.50 -18.75
CA ALA A 203 6.69 -5.26 -19.20
C ALA A 203 7.99 -4.46 -18.94
N GLU A 204 8.15 -4.00 -17.69
CA GLU A 204 9.32 -3.23 -17.28
C GLU A 204 10.58 -4.13 -17.18
N PRO A 205 11.77 -3.57 -17.43
CA PRO A 205 13.01 -4.35 -17.38
C PRO A 205 13.29 -4.98 -16.02
N VAL A 206 13.66 -6.26 -16.04
CA VAL A 206 14.14 -6.98 -14.84
C VAL A 206 15.61 -6.66 -14.60
N TRP A 207 15.97 -6.48 -13.33
CA TRP A 207 17.35 -6.31 -12.89
C TRP A 207 17.67 -7.17 -11.66
N ILE A 208 18.94 -7.48 -11.45
CA ILE A 208 19.44 -8.33 -10.38
C ILE A 208 19.82 -7.47 -9.18
N LEU A 209 19.29 -7.75 -8.00
CA LEU A 209 19.74 -7.14 -6.76
C LEU A 209 21.00 -7.89 -6.28
N ASP A 210 22.12 -7.16 -6.23
CA ASP A 210 23.41 -7.71 -5.78
C ASP A 210 23.34 -8.21 -4.33
N SER A 211 23.88 -9.40 -4.08
CA SER A 211 23.91 -10.04 -2.75
C SER A 211 24.66 -9.22 -1.69
N LYS A 212 25.47 -8.24 -2.08
CA LYS A 212 26.06 -7.27 -1.11
C LYS A 212 25.00 -6.48 -0.34
N TYR A 213 23.79 -6.30 -0.92
CA TYR A 213 22.67 -5.63 -0.25
C TYR A 213 21.83 -6.59 0.61
N THR A 214 21.75 -7.86 0.23
CA THR A 214 20.89 -8.84 0.92
C THR A 214 21.68 -9.76 1.88
N GLY A 215 23.01 -9.86 1.71
CA GLY A 215 23.85 -10.74 2.52
C GLY A 215 23.60 -12.24 2.28
N GLU A 216 22.76 -12.57 1.28
CA GLU A 216 22.40 -13.94 0.95
C GLU A 216 22.17 -14.10 -0.55
N SER A 217 22.65 -15.20 -1.12
CA SER A 217 22.44 -15.51 -2.54
C SER A 217 21.04 -16.08 -2.82
N ALA A 218 20.57 -15.94 -4.07
CA ALA A 218 19.33 -16.60 -4.50
C ALA A 218 19.43 -18.14 -4.41
N ALA A 219 20.61 -18.72 -4.62
CA ALA A 219 20.83 -20.15 -4.46
C ALA A 219 20.58 -20.62 -3.02
N ASP A 220 21.05 -19.86 -2.02
CA ASP A 220 20.80 -20.15 -0.60
C ASP A 220 19.31 -20.05 -0.26
N ARG A 221 18.63 -19.02 -0.78
CA ARG A 221 17.17 -18.81 -0.58
C ARG A 221 16.36 -19.95 -1.20
N LEU A 222 16.68 -20.35 -2.43
CA LEU A 222 16.06 -21.50 -3.09
C LEU A 222 16.27 -22.81 -2.29
N ALA A 223 17.48 -23.01 -1.75
CA ALA A 223 17.77 -24.18 -0.92
C ALA A 223 16.91 -24.19 0.36
N LYS A 224 16.78 -23.06 1.06
CA LYS A 224 15.92 -22.94 2.25
C LYS A 224 14.45 -23.22 1.94
N VAL A 225 13.94 -22.70 0.81
CA VAL A 225 12.54 -22.95 0.41
C VAL A 225 12.34 -24.42 0.07
N ARG A 226 13.28 -25.08 -0.63
CA ARG A 226 13.22 -26.51 -0.90
C ARG A 226 13.27 -27.37 0.36
N GLU A 227 14.02 -26.95 1.39
CA GLU A 227 13.99 -27.61 2.70
C GLU A 227 12.59 -27.52 3.33
N LYS A 228 11.95 -26.36 3.26
CA LYS A 228 10.57 -26.17 3.74
C LYS A 228 9.54 -26.96 2.91
N MET A 229 9.73 -27.13 1.62
CA MET A 229 8.92 -28.02 0.80
C MET A 229 9.03 -29.46 1.33
N LYS A 230 10.25 -29.94 1.58
CA LYS A 230 10.52 -31.29 2.11
C LYS A 230 9.91 -31.49 3.51
N GLU A 231 10.04 -30.49 4.41
CA GLU A 231 9.40 -30.53 5.75
C GLU A 231 7.88 -30.70 5.65
N ASN A 232 7.25 -30.15 4.62
CA ASN A 232 5.82 -30.25 4.35
C ASN A 232 5.46 -31.49 3.47
N GLY A 233 6.41 -32.31 3.11
CA GLY A 233 6.22 -33.49 2.24
C GLY A 233 5.83 -33.12 0.81
N ALA A 234 6.12 -31.89 0.35
CA ALA A 234 5.74 -31.42 -0.96
C ALA A 234 6.85 -31.66 -2.01
N GLU A 235 6.44 -32.17 -3.17
CA GLU A 235 7.31 -32.41 -4.32
C GLU A 235 7.34 -31.18 -5.27
N VAL A 236 6.27 -30.41 -5.28
CA VAL A 236 6.09 -29.22 -6.12
C VAL A 236 5.64 -28.05 -5.24
N HIS A 237 6.12 -26.86 -5.55
CA HIS A 237 5.63 -25.62 -4.92
C HIS A 237 5.23 -24.62 -6.01
N ILE A 238 3.99 -24.15 -5.97
CA ILE A 238 3.46 -23.14 -6.88
C ILE A 238 3.42 -21.79 -6.17
N LEU A 239 4.16 -20.82 -6.69
CA LEU A 239 4.26 -19.46 -6.18
C LEU A 239 3.67 -18.46 -7.18
N THR A 240 2.80 -17.62 -6.69
CA THR A 240 2.20 -16.53 -7.47
C THR A 240 2.50 -15.15 -6.89
N ALA A 241 2.80 -15.04 -5.59
CA ALA A 241 3.12 -13.77 -4.94
C ALA A 241 4.42 -13.18 -5.50
N LEU A 242 4.32 -11.99 -6.11
CA LEU A 242 5.41 -11.35 -6.85
C LEU A 242 6.60 -11.00 -5.96
N ASP A 243 6.34 -10.52 -4.75
CA ASP A 243 7.36 -10.16 -3.77
C ASP A 243 8.13 -11.37 -3.25
N ASP A 244 7.46 -12.52 -3.09
CA ASP A 244 8.10 -13.79 -2.70
C ASP A 244 9.03 -14.30 -3.80
N ILE A 245 8.59 -14.23 -5.06
CA ILE A 245 9.40 -14.60 -6.23
C ILE A 245 10.60 -13.66 -6.39
N ALA A 246 10.37 -12.36 -6.31
CA ALA A 246 11.40 -11.34 -6.41
C ALA A 246 12.47 -11.50 -5.31
N TRP A 247 12.04 -11.76 -4.07
CA TRP A 247 12.93 -12.05 -2.96
C TRP A 247 13.76 -13.32 -3.20
N MET A 248 13.09 -14.41 -3.57
CA MET A 248 13.75 -15.71 -3.72
C MET A 248 14.81 -15.72 -4.80
N LEU A 249 14.54 -15.06 -5.93
CA LEU A 249 15.45 -14.98 -7.07
C LEU A 249 16.39 -13.78 -7.04
N ASN A 250 16.34 -12.93 -6.02
CA ASN A 250 17.08 -11.64 -5.97
C ASN A 250 16.90 -10.79 -7.24
N ILE A 251 15.71 -10.80 -7.83
CA ILE A 251 15.37 -9.95 -8.98
C ILE A 251 14.41 -8.85 -8.58
N ARG A 252 14.45 -7.75 -9.30
CA ARG A 252 13.54 -6.60 -9.13
C ARG A 252 13.09 -6.12 -10.50
N GLY A 253 12.00 -5.38 -10.53
CA GLY A 253 11.46 -4.70 -11.72
C GLY A 253 10.59 -3.55 -11.28
N ASN A 254 9.70 -3.07 -12.14
CA ASN A 254 8.79 -1.97 -11.83
C ASN A 254 7.43 -2.16 -12.52
N ASP A 255 6.93 -3.40 -12.55
CA ASP A 255 5.63 -3.71 -13.15
C ASP A 255 4.45 -3.17 -12.34
N ILE A 256 4.65 -2.95 -11.05
CA ILE A 256 3.69 -2.30 -10.15
C ILE A 256 4.35 -1.02 -9.60
N PRO A 257 3.76 0.16 -9.81
CA PRO A 257 4.32 1.41 -9.29
C PRO A 257 4.59 1.33 -7.78
N CYS A 258 5.73 1.82 -7.33
CA CYS A 258 6.19 1.84 -5.95
C CYS A 258 6.56 0.45 -5.37
N ASN A 259 6.34 -0.63 -6.10
CA ASN A 259 6.70 -1.99 -5.70
C ASN A 259 7.68 -2.57 -6.71
N PRO A 260 8.96 -2.75 -6.35
CA PRO A 260 9.99 -3.18 -7.30
C PRO A 260 9.89 -4.70 -7.58
N VAL A 261 8.77 -5.13 -8.12
CA VAL A 261 8.42 -6.51 -8.45
C VAL A 261 8.22 -6.71 -9.94
N VAL A 262 8.18 -7.96 -10.37
CA VAL A 262 8.04 -8.37 -11.77
C VAL A 262 6.85 -9.31 -11.91
N LEU A 263 5.98 -9.08 -12.88
CA LEU A 263 4.87 -9.97 -13.21
C LEU A 263 5.41 -11.34 -13.63
N SER A 264 5.30 -12.32 -12.73
CA SER A 264 5.86 -13.66 -12.93
C SER A 264 5.19 -14.70 -12.06
N TYR A 265 5.29 -15.97 -12.46
CA TYR A 265 4.97 -17.12 -11.63
C TYR A 265 6.21 -18.00 -11.50
N LEU A 266 6.31 -18.72 -10.40
CA LEU A 266 7.40 -19.65 -10.20
C LEU A 266 6.86 -21.02 -9.73
N ILE A 267 7.24 -22.06 -10.42
CA ILE A 267 6.97 -23.45 -10.01
C ILE A 267 8.30 -24.11 -9.69
N LEU A 268 8.44 -24.56 -8.45
CA LEU A 268 9.64 -25.24 -7.97
C LEU A 268 9.37 -26.74 -7.81
N THR A 269 10.35 -27.56 -8.18
CA THR A 269 10.47 -28.94 -7.78
C THR A 269 11.66 -29.14 -6.84
N GLU A 270 11.94 -30.35 -6.41
CA GLU A 270 13.13 -30.64 -5.59
C GLU A 270 14.43 -30.13 -6.23
N THR A 271 14.53 -30.18 -7.55
CA THR A 271 15.77 -29.92 -8.30
C THR A 271 15.67 -28.81 -9.32
N GLU A 272 14.50 -28.58 -9.90
CA GLU A 272 14.28 -27.64 -10.99
C GLU A 272 13.45 -26.43 -10.54
N GLY A 273 13.51 -25.36 -11.33
CA GLY A 273 12.63 -24.20 -11.19
C GLY A 273 12.16 -23.72 -12.56
N HIS A 274 10.90 -23.33 -12.65
CA HIS A 274 10.25 -22.88 -13.87
C HIS A 274 9.66 -21.50 -13.64
N LEU A 275 10.29 -20.48 -14.22
CA LEU A 275 9.85 -19.08 -14.14
C LEU A 275 9.03 -18.73 -15.38
N PHE A 276 7.79 -18.30 -15.18
CA PHE A 276 6.88 -17.86 -16.22
C PHE A 276 6.86 -16.34 -16.21
N ILE A 277 7.37 -15.71 -17.26
CA ILE A 277 7.61 -14.25 -17.31
C ILE A 277 7.54 -13.77 -18.77
N GLN A 278 7.25 -12.48 -18.98
CA GLN A 278 7.31 -11.88 -20.30
C GLN A 278 8.78 -11.78 -20.74
N GLU A 279 9.15 -12.50 -21.80
CA GLU A 279 10.55 -12.57 -22.28
C GLU A 279 11.15 -11.18 -22.63
N ALA A 280 10.30 -10.25 -23.04
CA ALA A 280 10.70 -8.89 -23.39
C ALA A 280 11.31 -8.10 -22.21
N THR A 281 11.04 -8.52 -20.96
CA THR A 281 11.57 -7.89 -19.74
C THR A 281 13.00 -8.33 -19.42
N LEU A 282 13.49 -9.40 -20.04
CA LEU A 282 14.74 -10.06 -19.71
C LEU A 282 15.86 -9.68 -20.68
N ASN A 283 16.96 -9.16 -20.16
CA ASN A 283 18.22 -9.04 -20.89
C ASN A 283 19.08 -10.31 -20.77
N ASP A 284 20.18 -10.38 -21.51
CA ASP A 284 21.06 -11.55 -21.53
C ASP A 284 21.73 -11.83 -20.17
N GLU A 285 22.04 -10.78 -19.39
CA GLU A 285 22.60 -10.92 -18.05
C GLU A 285 21.64 -11.63 -17.10
N VAL A 286 20.37 -11.20 -17.08
CA VAL A 286 19.33 -11.82 -16.26
C VAL A 286 19.04 -13.26 -16.72
N LYS A 287 19.01 -13.52 -18.03
CA LYS A 287 18.83 -14.88 -18.56
C LYS A 287 19.97 -15.82 -18.12
N GLN A 288 21.22 -15.36 -18.19
CA GLN A 288 22.38 -16.13 -17.74
C GLN A 288 22.37 -16.37 -16.23
N TYR A 289 22.00 -15.35 -15.46
CA TYR A 289 21.86 -15.42 -14.00
C TYR A 289 20.83 -16.49 -13.61
N LEU A 290 19.62 -16.45 -14.17
CA LEU A 290 18.56 -17.43 -13.91
C LEU A 290 18.96 -18.86 -14.33
N ALA A 291 19.59 -19.00 -15.49
CA ALA A 291 20.13 -20.29 -15.93
C ALA A 291 21.17 -20.85 -14.96
N GLY A 292 22.04 -19.99 -14.39
CA GLY A 292 23.02 -20.33 -13.37
C GLY A 292 22.39 -20.82 -12.05
N LEU A 293 21.15 -20.44 -11.78
CA LEU A 293 20.34 -20.91 -10.64
C LEU A 293 19.55 -22.20 -10.93
N GLY A 294 19.62 -22.74 -12.16
CA GLY A 294 18.81 -23.86 -12.58
C GLY A 294 17.34 -23.51 -12.83
N ILE A 295 17.07 -22.27 -13.19
CA ILE A 295 15.72 -21.76 -13.51
C ILE A 295 15.51 -21.74 -15.02
N SER A 296 14.51 -22.47 -15.48
CA SER A 296 14.03 -22.45 -16.87
C SER A 296 13.01 -21.35 -17.07
N ILE A 297 13.14 -20.59 -18.18
CA ILE A 297 12.26 -19.47 -18.50
C ILE A 297 11.18 -19.94 -19.46
N HIS A 298 9.94 -19.56 -19.19
CA HIS A 298 8.75 -19.85 -19.98
C HIS A 298 7.94 -18.58 -20.26
N PRO A 299 7.13 -18.54 -21.34
CA PRO A 299 6.18 -17.46 -21.57
C PRO A 299 5.21 -17.31 -20.38
N TYR A 300 4.87 -16.07 -20.04
CA TYR A 300 4.08 -15.73 -18.84
C TYR A 300 2.77 -16.54 -18.72
N ASP A 301 1.98 -16.59 -19.78
CA ASP A 301 0.69 -17.31 -19.76
C ASP A 301 0.80 -18.83 -19.83
N ALA A 302 1.99 -19.37 -20.11
CA ALA A 302 2.20 -20.84 -20.19
C ALA A 302 2.08 -21.52 -18.82
N VAL A 303 2.02 -20.77 -17.72
CA VAL A 303 1.84 -21.30 -16.36
C VAL A 303 0.57 -22.14 -16.23
N TYR A 304 -0.53 -21.75 -16.89
CA TYR A 304 -1.80 -22.46 -16.78
C TYR A 304 -1.74 -23.86 -17.40
N ASP A 305 -1.20 -23.97 -18.60
CA ASP A 305 -1.01 -25.27 -19.27
C ASP A 305 0.02 -26.15 -18.55
N PHE A 306 1.10 -25.54 -18.05
CA PHE A 306 2.13 -26.23 -17.28
C PHE A 306 1.54 -26.79 -15.98
N ALA A 307 0.81 -26.00 -15.22
CA ALA A 307 0.16 -26.41 -13.99
C ALA A 307 -0.86 -27.55 -14.25
N ALA A 308 -1.67 -27.45 -15.30
CA ALA A 308 -2.61 -28.50 -15.69
C ALA A 308 -1.93 -29.82 -16.07
N GLY A 309 -0.65 -29.80 -16.45
CA GLY A 309 0.13 -30.98 -16.73
C GLY A 309 0.71 -31.70 -15.49
N ILE A 310 0.60 -31.12 -14.29
CA ILE A 310 1.12 -31.69 -13.04
C ILE A 310 0.11 -32.72 -12.51
N THR A 311 0.53 -33.99 -12.41
CA THR A 311 -0.34 -35.07 -11.94
C THR A 311 0.38 -36.01 -10.98
N GLY A 312 -0.36 -36.54 -10.00
CA GLY A 312 0.13 -37.53 -9.03
C GLY A 312 1.18 -36.97 -8.05
N LYS A 313 1.15 -35.68 -7.78
CA LYS A 313 2.13 -34.95 -6.95
C LYS A 313 1.52 -34.41 -5.64
N THR A 314 2.39 -34.24 -4.65
CA THR A 314 2.08 -33.39 -3.47
C THR A 314 2.53 -31.98 -3.75
N ILE A 315 1.56 -31.06 -3.83
CA ILE A 315 1.76 -29.66 -4.22
C ILE A 315 1.57 -28.76 -3.00
N LEU A 316 2.60 -27.98 -2.65
CA LEU A 316 2.51 -26.90 -1.69
C LEU A 316 2.05 -25.63 -2.41
N LEU A 317 1.01 -25.00 -1.89
CA LEU A 317 0.54 -23.69 -2.33
C LEU A 317 -0.21 -22.98 -1.19
N GLU A 318 -0.34 -21.67 -1.29
CA GLU A 318 -1.15 -20.87 -0.37
C GLU A 318 -2.44 -20.46 -1.08
N LYS A 319 -3.57 -21.05 -0.70
CA LYS A 319 -4.88 -20.80 -1.33
C LYS A 319 -5.32 -19.34 -1.29
N ALA A 320 -4.84 -18.58 -0.31
CA ALA A 320 -5.08 -17.13 -0.20
C ALA A 320 -4.28 -16.30 -1.21
N LYS A 321 -3.30 -16.89 -1.92
CA LYS A 321 -2.42 -16.22 -2.88
C LYS A 321 -2.50 -16.77 -4.29
N VAL A 322 -2.74 -18.06 -4.42
CA VAL A 322 -2.84 -18.71 -5.74
C VAL A 322 -4.24 -18.47 -6.31
N ASN A 323 -4.30 -18.00 -7.55
CA ASN A 323 -5.56 -17.74 -8.20
C ASN A 323 -6.36 -19.02 -8.48
N TYR A 324 -7.68 -18.87 -8.52
CA TYR A 324 -8.63 -19.98 -8.65
C TYR A 324 -8.38 -20.81 -9.90
N THR A 325 -8.04 -20.19 -11.03
CA THR A 325 -7.78 -20.93 -12.29
C THR A 325 -6.62 -21.89 -12.17
N ILE A 326 -5.49 -21.48 -11.55
CA ILE A 326 -4.33 -22.36 -11.33
C ILE A 326 -4.72 -23.50 -10.35
N CYS A 327 -5.35 -23.16 -9.22
CA CYS A 327 -5.76 -24.16 -8.24
C CYS A 327 -6.67 -25.21 -8.84
N GLN A 328 -7.72 -24.81 -9.56
CA GLN A 328 -8.66 -25.74 -10.20
C GLN A 328 -7.98 -26.62 -11.25
N SER A 329 -6.90 -26.16 -11.88
CA SER A 329 -6.16 -26.96 -12.87
C SER A 329 -5.30 -28.06 -12.25
N VAL A 330 -4.88 -27.92 -10.99
CA VAL A 330 -4.04 -28.90 -10.28
C VAL A 330 -4.80 -29.76 -9.27
N MET A 331 -6.06 -29.39 -8.96
CA MET A 331 -6.92 -30.18 -8.06
C MET A 331 -7.41 -31.48 -8.74
N GLY A 332 -7.72 -32.47 -7.93
CA GLY A 332 -8.28 -33.75 -8.37
C GLY A 332 -7.27 -34.88 -8.44
N GLU A 333 -6.19 -34.75 -9.16
CA GLU A 333 -5.16 -35.81 -9.29
C GLU A 333 -3.95 -35.62 -8.36
N ASN A 334 -3.88 -34.48 -7.67
CA ASN A 334 -2.77 -34.12 -6.79
C ASN A 334 -3.23 -33.95 -5.33
N THR A 335 -2.29 -34.09 -4.40
CA THR A 335 -2.50 -33.79 -2.98
C THR A 335 -2.09 -32.34 -2.72
N ILE A 336 -3.01 -31.50 -2.23
CA ILE A 336 -2.73 -30.09 -1.95
C ILE A 336 -2.36 -29.90 -0.48
N VAL A 337 -1.19 -29.32 -0.24
CA VAL A 337 -0.72 -28.84 1.07
C VAL A 337 -0.91 -27.33 1.10
N ASN A 338 -2.00 -26.88 1.75
CA ASN A 338 -2.31 -25.47 1.90
C ASN A 338 -1.64 -24.91 3.16
N VAL A 339 -0.56 -24.20 2.99
CA VAL A 339 0.17 -23.50 4.06
C VAL A 339 0.63 -22.12 3.55
N MET A 340 0.91 -21.20 4.47
CA MET A 340 1.57 -19.93 4.13
C MET A 340 2.84 -20.23 3.33
N ASN A 341 3.07 -19.45 2.27
CA ASN A 341 4.27 -19.58 1.46
C ASN A 341 5.54 -19.50 2.33
N PRO A 342 6.41 -20.51 2.30
CA PRO A 342 7.65 -20.50 3.06
C PRO A 342 8.52 -19.25 2.82
N ALA A 343 8.53 -18.72 1.59
CA ALA A 343 9.27 -17.52 1.27
C ALA A 343 8.77 -16.30 2.07
N SER A 344 7.46 -16.16 2.31
CA SER A 344 6.90 -15.07 3.11
C SER A 344 7.45 -15.05 4.54
N SER A 345 7.54 -16.22 5.17
CA SER A 345 8.10 -16.33 6.53
C SER A 345 9.61 -16.08 6.57
N LEU A 346 10.34 -16.58 5.55
CA LEU A 346 11.80 -16.44 5.48
C LEU A 346 12.24 -15.00 5.19
N LYS A 347 11.57 -14.28 4.27
CA LYS A 347 11.93 -12.90 3.93
C LYS A 347 11.58 -11.90 5.03
N ALA A 348 10.63 -12.22 5.90
CA ALA A 348 10.31 -11.40 7.06
C ALA A 348 11.50 -11.31 8.04
N LEU A 349 12.35 -12.35 8.10
CA LEU A 349 13.55 -12.41 8.92
C LEU A 349 14.74 -11.77 8.18
N LYS A 350 14.92 -10.48 8.34
CA LYS A 350 16.00 -9.73 7.67
C LYS A 350 17.38 -10.24 8.10
N THR A 351 18.23 -10.46 7.13
CA THR A 351 19.63 -10.87 7.40
C THR A 351 20.39 -9.77 8.17
N PRO A 352 21.51 -10.07 8.83
CA PRO A 352 22.33 -9.04 9.48
C PRO A 352 22.75 -7.91 8.52
N VAL A 353 22.98 -8.22 7.23
CA VAL A 353 23.33 -7.23 6.21
C VAL A 353 22.13 -6.37 5.87
N GLU A 354 20.97 -6.97 5.67
CA GLU A 354 19.72 -6.24 5.43
C GLU A 354 19.36 -5.33 6.61
N MET A 355 19.48 -5.80 7.86
CA MET A 355 19.24 -4.96 9.05
C MET A 355 20.18 -3.75 9.12
N GLU A 356 21.45 -3.92 8.77
CA GLU A 356 22.40 -2.79 8.74
C GLU A 356 22.10 -1.81 7.61
N ASN A 357 21.69 -2.32 6.45
CA ASN A 357 21.29 -1.49 5.33
C ASN A 357 19.99 -0.75 5.62
N ILE A 358 18.99 -1.39 6.25
CA ILE A 358 17.75 -0.74 6.70
C ILE A 358 18.07 0.49 7.57
N ARG A 359 19.02 0.40 8.51
CA ARG A 359 19.45 1.56 9.31
C ARG A 359 20.01 2.69 8.44
N LYS A 360 20.79 2.35 7.41
CA LYS A 360 21.35 3.34 6.47
C LYS A 360 20.26 4.00 5.64
N ALA A 361 19.32 3.21 5.09
CA ALA A 361 18.18 3.74 4.34
C ALA A 361 17.37 4.73 5.19
N HIS A 362 17.10 4.38 6.46
CA HIS A 362 16.34 5.24 7.35
C HIS A 362 17.09 6.50 7.82
N VAL A 363 18.41 6.48 7.85
CA VAL A 363 19.21 7.70 8.06
C VAL A 363 19.10 8.61 6.83
N LYS A 364 19.25 8.08 5.62
CA LYS A 364 19.11 8.83 4.36
C LYS A 364 17.71 9.46 4.26
N ASP A 365 16.68 8.65 4.47
CA ASP A 365 15.28 9.10 4.45
C ASP A 365 15.01 10.11 5.57
N GLY A 366 15.56 9.86 6.77
CA GLY A 366 15.47 10.76 7.92
C GLY A 366 16.07 12.15 7.63
N VAL A 367 17.17 12.22 6.91
CA VAL A 367 17.75 13.49 6.44
C VAL A 367 16.80 14.19 5.47
N ALA A 368 16.25 13.48 4.49
CA ALA A 368 15.34 14.04 3.50
C ALA A 368 14.07 14.60 4.16
N VAL A 369 13.43 13.82 5.04
CA VAL A 369 12.21 14.23 5.75
C VAL A 369 12.50 15.35 6.75
N THR A 370 13.62 15.33 7.48
CA THR A 370 14.01 16.42 8.41
C THR A 370 14.19 17.74 7.67
N ARG A 371 14.90 17.73 6.53
CA ARG A 371 15.06 18.91 5.67
C ARG A 371 13.73 19.43 5.13
N PHE A 372 12.82 18.51 4.77
CA PHE A 372 11.48 18.86 4.35
C PHE A 372 10.68 19.53 5.49
N VAL A 373 10.68 19.00 6.71
CA VAL A 373 9.97 19.60 7.85
C VAL A 373 10.51 21.00 8.15
N TYR A 374 11.84 21.17 8.15
CA TYR A 374 12.48 22.48 8.27
C TYR A 374 12.01 23.43 7.16
N TRP A 375 12.07 23.00 5.91
CA TRP A 375 11.65 23.81 4.76
C TRP A 375 10.17 24.22 4.87
N LEU A 376 9.29 23.29 5.24
CA LEU A 376 7.86 23.57 5.40
C LEU A 376 7.62 24.62 6.50
N LYS A 377 8.17 24.41 7.70
CA LYS A 377 8.02 25.35 8.82
C LYS A 377 8.61 26.73 8.55
N LYS A 378 9.70 26.81 7.80
CA LYS A 378 10.35 28.08 7.42
C LYS A 378 9.51 28.88 6.41
N ASN A 379 8.74 28.22 5.55
CA ASN A 379 8.10 28.83 4.39
C ASN A 379 6.57 28.90 4.46
N ILE A 380 5.93 28.17 5.36
CA ILE A 380 4.47 28.24 5.52
C ILE A 380 3.98 29.65 5.75
N GLY A 381 2.94 30.08 5.02
CA GLY A 381 2.42 31.44 5.03
C GLY A 381 3.28 32.50 4.32
N LYS A 382 4.47 32.15 3.80
CA LYS A 382 5.37 33.06 3.06
C LYS A 382 5.35 32.81 1.56
N ILE A 383 5.16 31.56 1.14
CA ILE A 383 5.01 31.16 -0.25
C ILE A 383 3.73 30.32 -0.41
N PRO A 384 3.08 30.35 -1.59
CA PRO A 384 1.95 29.45 -1.87
C PRO A 384 2.37 27.99 -1.76
N MET A 385 1.56 27.18 -1.07
CA MET A 385 1.75 25.75 -0.89
C MET A 385 0.40 25.05 -0.93
N ASP A 386 0.34 23.91 -1.57
CA ASP A 386 -0.78 22.98 -1.57
C ASP A 386 -0.28 21.55 -1.32
N GLU A 387 -1.20 20.63 -1.07
CA GLU A 387 -0.88 19.24 -0.72
C GLU A 387 -0.04 18.54 -1.79
N VAL A 388 -0.23 18.85 -3.08
CA VAL A 388 0.53 18.27 -4.18
C VAL A 388 1.95 18.82 -4.22
N SER A 389 2.09 20.15 -4.19
CA SER A 389 3.39 20.83 -4.30
C SER A 389 4.31 20.53 -3.11
N VAL A 390 3.77 20.34 -1.91
CA VAL A 390 4.59 19.97 -0.74
C VAL A 390 4.99 18.51 -0.76
N ALA A 391 4.16 17.59 -1.29
CA ALA A 391 4.53 16.20 -1.53
C ALA A 391 5.66 16.10 -2.57
N GLU A 392 5.54 16.82 -3.71
CA GLU A 392 6.60 16.90 -4.73
C GLU A 392 7.91 17.46 -4.14
N LYS A 393 7.81 18.41 -3.21
CA LYS A 393 8.99 18.96 -2.51
C LYS A 393 9.65 17.93 -1.62
N LEU A 394 8.91 17.14 -0.85
CA LEU A 394 9.46 16.05 -0.04
C LEU A 394 10.19 15.03 -0.94
N GLU A 395 9.57 14.61 -2.02
CA GLU A 395 10.20 13.68 -2.96
C GLU A 395 11.49 14.27 -3.56
N SER A 396 11.55 15.59 -3.79
CA SER A 396 12.77 16.23 -4.28
C SER A 396 13.95 16.07 -3.31
N PHE A 397 13.72 16.10 -1.99
CA PHE A 397 14.76 15.84 -0.99
C PHE A 397 15.18 14.37 -0.93
N ARG A 398 14.24 13.42 -1.16
CA ARG A 398 14.56 12.00 -1.28
C ARG A 398 15.43 11.72 -2.50
N LYS A 399 15.13 12.35 -3.65
CA LYS A 399 15.93 12.24 -4.88
C LYS A 399 17.38 12.73 -4.76
N GLU A 400 17.67 13.56 -3.75
CA GLU A 400 19.03 13.97 -3.43
C GLU A 400 19.83 12.89 -2.67
N GLN A 401 19.17 11.86 -2.13
CA GLN A 401 19.82 10.79 -1.37
C GLN A 401 20.38 9.71 -2.30
N GLU A 402 21.60 9.29 -2.03
CA GLU A 402 22.26 8.23 -2.79
C GLU A 402 21.48 6.91 -2.68
N GLY A 403 21.24 6.25 -3.81
CA GLY A 403 20.55 4.96 -3.87
C GLY A 403 19.02 5.04 -3.77
N TYR A 404 18.43 6.23 -3.74
CA TYR A 404 16.98 6.39 -3.89
C TYR A 404 16.53 5.95 -5.30
N ILE A 405 15.47 5.18 -5.38
CA ILE A 405 14.93 4.62 -6.63
C ILE A 405 13.59 5.28 -6.96
N GLU A 406 12.61 5.13 -6.08
CA GLU A 406 11.24 5.64 -6.25
C GLU A 406 10.52 5.73 -4.89
N PRO A 407 9.32 6.32 -4.80
CA PRO A 407 8.48 6.21 -3.60
C PRO A 407 8.15 4.75 -3.28
N SER A 408 8.01 4.39 -2.00
CA SER A 408 7.56 3.05 -1.58
C SER A 408 6.04 2.88 -1.68
N PHE A 409 5.30 3.98 -1.77
CA PHE A 409 3.86 4.08 -2.05
C PHE A 409 3.49 5.52 -2.43
N GLY A 410 2.26 5.72 -2.89
CA GLY A 410 1.76 7.06 -3.21
C GLY A 410 1.68 7.92 -1.96
N THR A 411 2.44 9.02 -1.90
CA THR A 411 2.49 9.91 -0.75
C THR A 411 1.10 10.42 -0.35
N ILE A 412 0.73 10.21 0.91
CA ILE A 412 -0.44 10.81 1.54
C ILE A 412 -0.01 12.18 2.06
N SER A 413 -0.55 13.23 1.47
CA SER A 413 -0.25 14.62 1.80
C SER A 413 -1.57 15.30 2.10
N ALA A 414 -1.86 15.54 3.39
CA ALA A 414 -3.19 15.87 3.86
C ALA A 414 -3.18 17.04 4.85
N TYR A 415 -3.90 18.11 4.51
CA TYR A 415 -4.02 19.31 5.34
C TYR A 415 -5.41 19.41 5.97
N GLY A 416 -5.45 19.67 7.28
CA GLY A 416 -6.69 19.89 8.02
C GLY A 416 -7.67 18.73 7.91
N PRO A 417 -8.93 18.95 7.48
CA PRO A 417 -9.94 17.88 7.39
C PRO A 417 -9.59 16.71 6.47
N ASN A 418 -8.75 16.93 5.44
CA ASN A 418 -8.33 15.85 4.55
C ASN A 418 -7.52 14.78 5.28
N ALA A 419 -6.80 15.15 6.34
CA ALA A 419 -6.04 14.22 7.15
C ALA A 419 -6.92 13.21 7.94
N ALA A 420 -8.22 13.45 8.05
CA ALA A 420 -9.15 12.49 8.63
C ALA A 420 -9.44 11.28 7.71
N MET A 421 -9.01 11.34 6.46
CA MET A 421 -9.08 10.22 5.51
C MET A 421 -7.73 9.51 5.48
N CYS A 422 -7.63 8.31 6.10
CA CYS A 422 -6.36 7.61 6.32
C CYS A 422 -5.52 7.38 5.05
N HIS A 423 -6.17 7.19 3.90
CA HIS A 423 -5.55 6.94 2.59
C HIS A 423 -5.89 8.04 1.58
N TYR A 424 -5.95 9.30 2.06
CA TYR A 424 -6.19 10.45 1.20
C TYR A 424 -5.11 10.57 0.12
N GLN A 425 -5.56 10.89 -1.09
CA GLN A 425 -4.66 11.16 -2.22
C GLN A 425 -5.01 12.52 -2.81
N ALA A 426 -4.16 13.51 -2.57
CA ALA A 426 -4.26 14.79 -3.24
C ALA A 426 -3.96 14.63 -4.73
N THR A 427 -4.75 15.28 -5.58
CA THR A 427 -4.52 15.31 -7.02
C THR A 427 -4.42 16.76 -7.50
N LYS A 428 -3.94 16.98 -8.72
CA LYS A 428 -3.86 18.35 -9.31
C LYS A 428 -5.23 19.01 -9.46
N GLU A 429 -6.30 18.23 -9.39
CA GLU A 429 -7.70 18.66 -9.53
C GLU A 429 -8.42 18.79 -8.18
N ASP A 430 -7.96 18.05 -7.15
CA ASP A 430 -8.60 18.02 -5.82
C ASP A 430 -7.51 18.00 -4.74
N PHE A 431 -7.25 19.17 -4.17
CA PHE A 431 -6.25 19.41 -3.12
C PHE A 431 -6.65 20.59 -2.23
N SER A 432 -6.08 20.65 -1.05
CA SER A 432 -6.18 21.80 -0.16
C SER A 432 -4.92 22.66 -0.22
N VAL A 433 -5.14 23.98 -0.10
CA VAL A 433 -4.05 24.97 0.04
C VAL A 433 -3.66 25.07 1.51
N LEU A 434 -2.38 24.85 1.82
CA LEU A 434 -1.86 24.93 3.17
C LEU A 434 -1.89 26.39 3.69
N GLN A 435 -2.37 26.56 4.91
CA GLN A 435 -2.40 27.85 5.60
C GLN A 435 -1.56 27.76 6.90
N PRO A 436 -1.04 28.86 7.45
CA PRO A 436 -0.33 28.89 8.73
C PRO A 436 -1.31 28.70 9.91
N LYS A 437 -2.02 27.56 9.94
CA LYS A 437 -3.03 27.17 10.92
C LYS A 437 -3.17 25.68 10.99
N GLY A 438 -3.29 25.11 12.20
CA GLY A 438 -3.56 23.69 12.39
C GLY A 438 -2.36 22.82 12.06
N MET A 439 -2.63 21.65 11.44
CA MET A 439 -1.67 20.61 11.18
C MET A 439 -1.69 20.13 9.73
N TYR A 440 -0.56 19.65 9.28
CA TYR A 440 -0.36 18.96 8.01
C TYR A 440 0.17 17.56 8.30
N LEU A 441 -0.51 16.53 7.81
CA LEU A 441 -0.10 15.13 7.88
C LEU A 441 0.57 14.76 6.55
N VAL A 442 1.77 14.18 6.64
CA VAL A 442 2.45 13.55 5.51
C VAL A 442 2.85 12.13 5.88
N ASP A 443 2.39 11.19 5.06
CA ASP A 443 2.73 9.79 5.14
C ASP A 443 3.35 9.37 3.81
N SER A 444 4.57 8.83 3.87
CA SER A 444 5.42 8.66 2.68
C SER A 444 6.61 7.77 2.98
N GLY A 445 7.14 7.18 1.93
CA GLY A 445 8.37 6.39 2.05
C GLY A 445 9.15 6.36 0.74
N GLY A 446 10.28 5.67 0.76
CA GLY A 446 11.16 5.52 -0.40
C GLY A 446 11.71 4.11 -0.52
N GLN A 447 11.87 3.67 -1.76
CA GLN A 447 12.65 2.50 -2.13
C GLN A 447 14.11 2.92 -2.32
N TYR A 448 15.01 2.32 -1.56
CA TYR A 448 16.45 2.48 -1.65
C TYR A 448 17.09 1.12 -1.89
N TYR A 449 18.29 1.07 -2.49
CA TYR A 449 19.04 -0.20 -2.57
C TYR A 449 19.24 -0.83 -1.18
N GLU A 450 19.27 -0.02 -0.14
CA GLU A 450 19.42 -0.43 1.25
C GLU A 450 18.12 -0.79 1.97
N GLY A 451 16.99 -0.72 1.29
CA GLY A 451 15.69 -1.15 1.87
C GLY A 451 14.54 -0.21 1.54
N THR A 452 13.40 -0.52 2.13
CA THR A 452 12.14 0.24 2.01
C THR A 452 11.94 1.08 3.26
N THR A 453 11.55 2.36 3.12
CA THR A 453 11.16 3.21 4.25
C THR A 453 9.66 3.51 4.20
N ASP A 454 9.12 3.76 5.38
CA ASP A 454 7.75 4.16 5.63
C ASP A 454 7.73 5.07 6.86
N ILE A 455 7.09 6.24 6.75
CA ILE A 455 7.05 7.20 7.82
C ILE A 455 5.86 8.13 7.70
N THR A 456 5.13 8.30 8.80
CA THR A 456 4.16 9.39 8.94
C THR A 456 4.66 10.41 9.95
N ARG A 457 4.53 11.69 9.59
CA ARG A 457 4.62 12.81 10.52
C ARG A 457 3.43 13.74 10.36
N THR A 458 2.84 14.10 11.49
CA THR A 458 1.92 15.23 11.56
C THR A 458 2.72 16.44 12.02
N ILE A 459 2.67 17.52 11.24
CA ILE A 459 3.50 18.72 11.40
C ILE A 459 2.59 19.89 11.75
N VAL A 460 2.89 20.56 12.84
CA VAL A 460 2.17 21.77 13.26
C VAL A 460 2.57 22.95 12.35
N VAL A 461 1.60 23.51 11.66
CA VAL A 461 1.83 24.61 10.72
C VAL A 461 1.20 25.94 11.21
N GLY A 462 0.61 25.95 12.41
CA GLY A 462 0.05 27.12 13.05
C GLY A 462 -0.66 26.81 14.37
N PRO A 463 -1.43 27.76 14.94
CA PRO A 463 -2.08 27.56 16.23
C PRO A 463 -2.99 26.34 16.26
N LEU A 464 -2.94 25.59 17.36
CA LEU A 464 -3.75 24.40 17.65
C LEU A 464 -4.77 24.69 18.75
N THR A 465 -5.89 23.96 18.72
CA THR A 465 -6.83 23.84 19.82
C THR A 465 -6.29 22.92 20.92
N GLU A 466 -6.87 22.94 22.11
CA GLU A 466 -6.48 22.02 23.19
C GLU A 466 -6.78 20.56 22.81
N GLU A 467 -7.88 20.28 22.10
CA GLU A 467 -8.22 18.95 21.59
C GLU A 467 -7.17 18.44 20.59
N GLU A 468 -6.74 19.27 19.65
CA GLU A 468 -5.69 18.89 18.68
C GLU A 468 -4.37 18.59 19.38
N LYS A 469 -3.97 19.35 20.41
CA LYS A 469 -2.76 19.07 21.21
C LYS A 469 -2.89 17.77 22.01
N GLU A 470 -4.05 17.51 22.65
CA GLU A 470 -4.30 16.25 23.33
C GLU A 470 -4.16 15.09 22.39
N HIS A 471 -4.86 15.15 21.23
CA HIS A 471 -4.84 14.11 20.21
C HIS A 471 -3.42 13.88 19.64
N PHE A 472 -2.68 14.96 19.39
CA PHE A 472 -1.28 14.86 18.94
C PHE A 472 -0.41 14.16 19.97
N THR A 473 -0.53 14.58 21.24
CA THR A 473 0.29 14.05 22.32
C THR A 473 0.03 12.58 22.57
N ILE A 474 -1.25 12.16 22.64
CA ILE A 474 -1.57 10.74 22.88
C ILE A 474 -1.17 9.84 21.72
N THR A 475 -1.20 10.36 20.49
CA THR A 475 -0.71 9.64 19.30
C THR A 475 0.79 9.40 19.41
N ALA A 476 1.56 10.43 19.70
CA ALA A 476 3.01 10.29 19.93
C ALA A 476 3.35 9.35 21.10
N MET A 477 2.55 9.40 22.18
CA MET A 477 2.72 8.45 23.31
C MET A 477 2.48 7.01 22.88
N GLY A 478 1.47 6.75 22.03
CA GLY A 478 1.18 5.42 21.51
C GLY A 478 2.41 4.81 20.82
N THR A 479 2.97 5.53 19.84
CA THR A 479 4.18 5.14 19.11
C THR A 479 5.37 4.92 20.07
N LEU A 480 5.63 5.85 20.98
CA LEU A 480 6.77 5.73 21.89
C LEU A 480 6.65 4.58 22.87
N ARG A 481 5.45 4.28 23.36
CA ARG A 481 5.21 3.19 24.31
C ARG A 481 5.36 1.82 23.66
N LEU A 482 4.77 1.61 22.48
CA LEU A 482 4.88 0.35 21.74
C LEU A 482 6.34 0.11 21.31
N GLY A 483 6.99 1.10 20.69
CA GLY A 483 8.36 0.96 20.21
C GLY A 483 9.41 0.77 21.31
N ASN A 484 9.10 1.11 22.56
CA ASN A 484 9.97 0.84 23.72
C ASN A 484 9.52 -0.41 24.53
N ALA A 485 8.64 -1.24 23.96
CA ALA A 485 8.19 -2.46 24.62
C ALA A 485 9.34 -3.46 24.78
N LYS A 486 9.34 -4.14 25.94
CA LYS A 486 10.16 -5.30 26.23
C LYS A 486 9.26 -6.47 26.56
N PHE A 487 9.43 -7.58 25.90
CA PHE A 487 8.49 -8.70 25.97
C PHE A 487 9.21 -10.06 25.87
N LEU A 488 8.55 -11.12 26.28
CA LEU A 488 9.07 -12.49 26.13
C LEU A 488 8.90 -12.97 24.69
N HIS A 489 9.91 -13.68 24.18
CA HIS A 489 9.79 -14.42 22.94
C HIS A 489 8.57 -15.36 22.96
N GLY A 490 7.84 -15.45 21.88
CA GLY A 490 6.55 -16.12 21.76
C GLY A 490 5.36 -15.15 21.70
N CYS A 491 5.57 -13.86 22.00
CA CYS A 491 4.55 -12.85 21.76
C CYS A 491 4.32 -12.65 20.26
N ILE A 492 3.07 -12.42 19.90
CA ILE A 492 2.60 -11.95 18.58
C ILE A 492 2.09 -10.52 18.72
N GLY A 493 1.84 -9.84 17.61
CA GLY A 493 1.48 -8.42 17.62
C GLY A 493 0.27 -8.07 18.48
N ILE A 494 -0.76 -8.91 18.55
CA ILE A 494 -1.96 -8.71 19.37
C ILE A 494 -1.63 -8.59 20.88
N ASN A 495 -0.55 -9.19 21.34
CA ASN A 495 -0.15 -9.11 22.75
C ASN A 495 0.39 -7.72 23.11
N LEU A 496 0.83 -6.93 22.14
CA LEU A 496 1.52 -5.66 22.35
C LEU A 496 0.72 -4.45 21.85
N ASP A 497 -0.23 -4.62 20.96
CA ASP A 497 -1.03 -3.56 20.35
C ASP A 497 -1.65 -2.60 21.36
N TYR A 498 -2.09 -3.12 22.51
CA TYR A 498 -2.65 -2.32 23.59
C TYR A 498 -1.72 -1.21 24.08
N LEU A 499 -0.40 -1.37 24.00
CA LEU A 499 0.55 -0.33 24.41
C LEU A 499 0.40 0.95 23.59
N ALA A 500 0.09 0.82 22.31
CA ALA A 500 -0.21 1.96 21.45
C ALA A 500 -1.61 2.51 21.71
N ARG A 501 -2.63 1.62 21.92
CA ARG A 501 -4.04 2.03 22.05
C ARG A 501 -4.42 2.52 23.43
N GLN A 502 -3.65 2.22 24.47
CA GLN A 502 -4.01 2.52 25.84
C GLN A 502 -4.42 3.98 26.03
N ALA A 503 -3.62 4.93 25.54
CA ALA A 503 -3.87 6.35 25.71
C ALA A 503 -5.17 6.83 25.01
N PHE A 504 -5.55 6.17 23.93
CA PHE A 504 -6.80 6.43 23.20
C PHE A 504 -8.01 5.85 23.97
N TRP A 505 -7.95 4.58 24.33
CA TRP A 505 -9.06 3.90 24.98
C TRP A 505 -9.40 4.47 26.36
N GLU A 506 -8.42 4.96 27.11
CA GLU A 506 -8.63 5.69 28.37
C GLU A 506 -9.48 6.96 28.18
N ARG A 507 -9.59 7.47 26.93
CA ARG A 507 -10.36 8.65 26.54
C ARG A 507 -11.62 8.31 25.73
N GLY A 508 -11.91 7.02 25.52
CA GLY A 508 -13.02 6.58 24.68
C GLY A 508 -12.79 6.82 23.19
N LEU A 509 -11.54 6.96 22.78
CA LEU A 509 -11.11 7.15 21.39
C LEU A 509 -10.50 5.86 20.84
N ASP A 510 -10.51 5.71 19.51
CA ASP A 510 -9.86 4.59 18.81
C ASP A 510 -9.56 4.95 17.35
N PHE A 511 -8.80 4.10 16.67
CA PHE A 511 -8.56 4.14 15.23
C PHE A 511 -8.88 2.80 14.57
N ASN A 512 -9.39 2.85 13.33
CA ASN A 512 -9.98 1.71 12.62
C ASN A 512 -9.01 0.95 11.71
N HIS A 513 -7.71 1.19 11.80
CA HIS A 513 -6.67 0.44 11.08
C HIS A 513 -5.79 -0.38 12.03
N GLY A 514 -4.88 -1.19 11.48
CA GLY A 514 -3.85 -1.85 12.27
C GLY A 514 -2.89 -0.84 12.86
N THR A 515 -2.34 -1.14 14.03
CA THR A 515 -1.30 -0.29 14.63
C THR A 515 0.03 -0.42 13.91
N GLY A 516 0.21 -1.45 13.08
CA GLY A 516 1.39 -1.64 12.27
C GLY A 516 1.37 -2.92 11.46
N HIS A 517 2.27 -2.99 10.49
CA HIS A 517 2.45 -4.09 9.54
C HIS A 517 3.93 -4.39 9.34
N GLY A 518 4.28 -5.58 8.85
CA GLY A 518 5.63 -5.87 8.40
C GLY A 518 5.99 -5.03 7.16
N VAL A 519 7.31 -4.81 6.96
CA VAL A 519 7.83 -4.04 5.83
C VAL A 519 8.89 -4.85 5.09
N GLY A 520 8.81 -4.85 3.76
CA GLY A 520 9.75 -5.55 2.88
C GLY A 520 11.14 -4.91 2.82
N TYR A 521 12.08 -5.59 2.16
CA TYR A 521 13.40 -5.06 1.87
C TYR A 521 13.54 -4.80 0.38
N LEU A 522 13.43 -3.53 -0.03
CA LEU A 522 13.34 -3.14 -1.43
C LEU A 522 12.28 -3.99 -2.15
N LEU A 523 11.09 -4.05 -1.53
CA LEU A 523 9.90 -4.79 -1.92
C LEU A 523 8.66 -4.05 -1.39
N ASN A 524 7.54 -4.76 -1.25
CA ASN A 524 6.27 -4.18 -0.80
C ASN A 524 6.42 -3.50 0.57
N VAL A 525 5.85 -2.31 0.71
CA VAL A 525 5.78 -1.59 1.98
C VAL A 525 4.97 -2.40 3.00
N HIS A 526 3.88 -3.04 2.60
CA HIS A 526 3.14 -3.98 3.43
C HIS A 526 3.63 -5.42 3.19
N GLU A 527 4.26 -6.01 4.19
CA GLU A 527 4.79 -7.37 4.14
C GLU A 527 4.24 -8.22 5.29
N ARG A 528 3.73 -9.41 5.00
CA ARG A 528 3.38 -10.41 6.00
C ARG A 528 4.64 -11.16 6.50
N PRO A 529 4.61 -11.89 7.65
CA PRO A 529 3.46 -12.26 8.46
C PRO A 529 3.33 -11.52 9.81
N ASN A 530 4.07 -10.46 10.05
CA ASN A 530 4.04 -9.71 11.30
C ASN A 530 3.26 -8.39 11.19
N GLY A 531 2.67 -7.96 12.30
CA GLY A 531 1.91 -6.72 12.39
C GLY A 531 1.31 -6.54 13.78
N PHE A 532 0.74 -5.38 14.05
CA PHE A 532 0.07 -5.07 15.33
C PHE A 532 -1.41 -4.79 15.09
N ARG A 533 -2.28 -5.54 15.76
CA ARG A 533 -3.73 -5.36 15.76
C ARG A 533 -4.32 -5.80 17.08
N TRP A 534 -5.32 -5.08 17.60
CA TRP A 534 -5.98 -5.44 18.86
C TRP A 534 -6.88 -6.68 18.75
N LYS A 535 -7.27 -7.08 17.53
CA LYS A 535 -8.08 -8.27 17.26
C LYS A 535 -7.49 -9.08 16.11
N MET A 536 -7.74 -10.38 16.15
CA MET A 536 -7.36 -11.28 15.04
C MET A 536 -8.20 -10.95 13.80
N VAL A 537 -7.53 -10.86 12.67
CA VAL A 537 -8.13 -10.73 11.34
C VAL A 537 -7.55 -11.86 10.50
N PRO A 538 -8.25 -13.02 10.41
CA PRO A 538 -7.70 -14.23 9.78
C PRO A 538 -7.20 -14.01 8.36
N GLU A 539 -7.87 -13.18 7.59
CA GLU A 539 -7.55 -12.88 6.20
C GLU A 539 -6.22 -12.12 6.04
N ARG A 540 -5.76 -11.43 7.10
CA ARG A 540 -4.49 -10.69 7.09
C ARG A 540 -3.29 -11.57 7.35
N MET A 541 -3.46 -12.67 8.08
CA MET A 541 -2.37 -13.60 8.45
C MET A 541 -1.16 -12.90 9.12
N GLU A 542 -1.41 -11.85 9.91
CA GLU A 542 -0.40 -11.01 10.59
C GLU A 542 -0.20 -11.45 12.06
N ASN A 543 -0.13 -12.75 12.30
CA ASN A 543 -0.11 -13.34 13.64
C ASN A 543 1.14 -14.18 13.95
N ALA A 544 2.22 -13.92 13.22
CA ALA A 544 3.49 -14.58 13.49
C ALA A 544 4.09 -14.18 14.84
N VAL A 545 4.81 -15.10 15.47
CA VAL A 545 5.66 -14.77 16.61
C VAL A 545 6.71 -13.76 16.18
N LEU A 546 6.88 -12.72 16.99
CA LEU A 546 7.84 -11.66 16.72
C LEU A 546 9.26 -12.18 16.92
N GLU A 547 10.00 -12.26 15.82
CA GLU A 547 11.36 -12.80 15.75
C GLU A 547 12.41 -11.71 15.49
N GLU A 548 13.65 -11.98 15.86
CA GLU A 548 14.77 -11.08 15.54
C GLU A 548 14.93 -10.90 14.03
N GLY A 549 15.03 -9.65 13.58
CA GLY A 549 15.13 -9.29 12.17
C GLY A 549 13.80 -8.91 11.52
N MET A 550 12.67 -9.11 12.16
CA MET A 550 11.39 -8.59 11.65
C MET A 550 11.38 -7.07 11.73
N LEU A 551 11.07 -6.42 10.60
CA LEU A 551 10.82 -4.98 10.48
C LEU A 551 9.32 -4.76 10.50
N THR A 552 8.84 -3.85 11.37
CA THR A 552 7.41 -3.60 11.56
C THR A 552 7.16 -2.12 11.74
N SER A 553 6.07 -1.58 11.17
CA SER A 553 5.60 -0.23 11.43
C SER A 553 4.93 -0.15 12.81
N ASP A 554 4.90 1.07 13.37
CA ASP A 554 4.22 1.45 14.61
C ASP A 554 3.58 2.82 14.35
N GLU A 555 2.29 2.83 13.95
CA GLU A 555 1.60 3.94 13.29
C GLU A 555 0.22 4.26 13.92
N PRO A 556 0.07 4.39 15.24
CA PRO A 556 -1.20 4.80 15.81
C PRO A 556 -1.65 6.16 15.27
N GLY A 557 -2.96 6.37 15.18
CA GLY A 557 -3.53 7.59 14.66
C GLY A 557 -4.86 7.97 15.30
N ILE A 558 -5.35 9.17 14.98
CA ILE A 558 -6.69 9.63 15.31
C ILE A 558 -7.26 10.43 14.14
N TYR A 559 -8.54 10.24 13.85
CA TYR A 559 -9.17 10.77 12.64
C TYR A 559 -10.56 11.30 12.98
N ILE A 560 -10.69 12.62 13.02
CA ILE A 560 -11.94 13.33 13.34
C ILE A 560 -12.51 13.92 12.06
N GLU A 561 -13.57 13.30 11.54
CA GLU A 561 -14.21 13.69 10.28
C GLU A 561 -14.57 15.19 10.28
N GLY A 562 -14.18 15.87 9.21
CA GLY A 562 -14.42 17.31 9.04
C GLY A 562 -13.52 18.22 9.88
N SER A 563 -12.59 17.68 10.67
CA SER A 563 -11.69 18.44 11.54
C SER A 563 -10.22 18.18 11.25
N HIS A 564 -9.66 17.07 11.72
CA HIS A 564 -8.23 16.77 11.62
C HIS A 564 -7.94 15.28 11.64
N GLY A 565 -6.77 14.91 11.14
CA GLY A 565 -6.17 13.59 11.30
C GLY A 565 -4.74 13.73 11.80
N ILE A 566 -4.32 12.81 12.67
CA ILE A 566 -2.99 12.76 13.26
C ILE A 566 -2.52 11.31 13.20
N ARG A 567 -1.32 11.09 12.66
CA ARG A 567 -0.61 9.82 12.72
C ARG A 567 0.86 10.10 13.02
N THR A 568 1.45 9.32 13.88
CA THR A 568 2.88 9.31 14.14
C THR A 568 3.38 7.90 13.91
N GLU A 569 4.28 7.76 12.96
CA GLU A 569 4.78 6.45 12.55
C GLU A 569 6.28 6.36 12.57
N ASN A 570 6.76 5.27 13.12
CA ASN A 570 8.15 4.83 13.02
C ASN A 570 8.22 3.37 12.60
N LEU A 571 9.23 3.01 11.82
CA LEU A 571 9.60 1.61 11.64
C LEU A 571 10.55 1.16 12.75
N MET A 572 10.42 -0.11 13.13
CA MET A 572 11.23 -0.71 14.20
C MET A 572 11.64 -2.14 13.88
N LEU A 573 12.88 -2.47 14.20
CA LEU A 573 13.43 -3.83 14.12
C LEU A 573 13.19 -4.58 15.43
N CYS A 574 12.67 -5.80 15.36
CA CYS A 574 12.63 -6.71 16.49
C CYS A 574 14.03 -7.25 16.77
N ARG A 575 14.48 -7.17 18.04
CA ARG A 575 15.82 -7.55 18.49
C ARG A 575 15.75 -8.41 19.74
N LYS A 576 16.70 -9.32 19.87
CA LYS A 576 16.93 -10.02 21.15
C LYS A 576 17.43 -9.03 22.21
N ALA A 577 16.86 -9.15 23.42
CA ALA A 577 17.33 -8.52 24.64
C ALA A 577 18.03 -9.58 25.52
N GLU A 578 17.99 -9.44 26.84
CA GLU A 578 18.59 -10.43 27.75
C GLU A 578 17.84 -11.75 27.73
N LYS A 579 18.58 -12.83 28.00
CA LYS A 579 18.04 -14.15 28.32
C LYS A 579 18.25 -14.45 29.80
N ASN A 580 17.21 -14.87 30.48
CA ASN A 580 17.26 -15.24 31.89
C ASN A 580 16.45 -16.51 32.19
N MET A 581 16.17 -16.77 33.47
CA MET A 581 15.43 -17.97 33.90
C MET A 581 13.99 -18.02 33.37
N TYR A 582 13.39 -16.89 32.95
CA TYR A 582 12.05 -16.82 32.37
C TYR A 582 12.03 -17.00 30.85
N GLY A 583 13.18 -16.95 30.20
CA GLY A 583 13.30 -17.13 28.76
C GLY A 583 14.09 -16.04 28.06
N GLN A 584 13.96 -16.00 26.73
CA GLN A 584 14.54 -14.95 25.89
C GLN A 584 13.61 -13.74 25.90
N PHE A 585 14.08 -12.58 26.36
CA PHE A 585 13.38 -11.31 26.17
C PHE A 585 13.70 -10.71 24.80
N MET A 586 12.71 -10.01 24.26
CA MET A 586 12.80 -9.28 23.00
C MET A 586 12.55 -7.79 23.27
N ARG A 587 12.96 -6.95 22.34
CA ARG A 587 12.72 -5.50 22.34
C ARG A 587 12.64 -4.99 20.91
N PHE A 588 12.19 -3.77 20.73
CA PHE A 588 12.29 -3.08 19.45
C PHE A 588 13.46 -2.08 19.43
N GLU A 589 13.92 -1.79 18.23
CA GLU A 589 14.92 -0.77 17.90
C GLU A 589 14.28 0.13 16.84
N PHE A 590 14.02 1.39 17.16
CA PHE A 590 13.57 2.35 16.14
C PHE A 590 14.64 2.52 15.07
N VAL A 591 14.22 2.43 13.79
CA VAL A 591 15.10 2.75 12.66
C VAL A 591 14.73 4.08 12.01
N THR A 592 13.48 4.52 12.12
CA THR A 592 13.05 5.85 11.66
C THR A 592 13.63 6.95 12.53
N MET A 593 14.36 7.88 11.91
CA MET A 593 15.12 8.93 12.58
C MET A 593 14.66 10.34 12.12
N VAL A 594 13.45 10.73 12.54
CA VAL A 594 12.86 12.05 12.25
C VAL A 594 12.24 12.60 13.53
N PRO A 595 12.40 13.88 13.89
CA PRO A 595 11.81 14.42 15.11
C PRO A 595 10.28 14.35 15.09
N ILE A 596 9.68 14.08 16.26
CA ILE A 596 8.27 14.31 16.54
C ILE A 596 8.12 15.80 16.87
N ASP A 597 7.15 16.47 16.26
CA ASP A 597 7.01 17.90 16.34
C ASP A 597 6.61 18.36 17.76
N LEU A 598 7.52 19.05 18.45
CA LEU A 598 7.30 19.54 19.81
C LEU A 598 6.21 20.62 19.91
N ASP A 599 5.88 21.30 18.81
CA ASP A 599 4.82 22.31 18.82
C ASP A 599 3.42 21.70 19.03
N GLY A 600 3.26 20.39 18.77
CA GLY A 600 2.04 19.63 19.03
C GLY A 600 1.99 18.95 20.40
N ILE A 601 3.11 18.88 21.10
CA ILE A 601 3.21 18.18 22.39
C ILE A 601 2.74 19.10 23.54
N ASP A 602 1.82 18.55 24.35
CA ASP A 602 1.45 19.14 25.62
C ASP A 602 1.74 18.15 26.77
N THR A 603 2.74 18.48 27.58
CA THR A 603 3.23 17.61 28.65
C THR A 603 2.23 17.37 29.76
N GLN A 604 1.12 18.13 29.85
CA GLN A 604 0.05 17.86 30.83
C GLN A 604 -0.57 16.46 30.63
N TYR A 605 -0.62 15.97 29.40
CA TYR A 605 -1.16 14.66 29.04
C TYR A 605 -0.15 13.50 29.17
N MET A 606 1.13 13.80 29.41
CA MET A 606 2.23 12.83 29.48
C MET A 606 2.53 12.43 30.94
N THR A 607 3.03 11.22 31.11
CA THR A 607 3.72 10.84 32.35
C THR A 607 5.20 11.27 32.29
N GLU A 608 5.90 11.24 33.42
CA GLU A 608 7.36 11.46 33.43
C GLU A 608 8.09 10.44 32.53
N LYS A 609 7.59 9.21 32.49
CA LYS A 609 8.13 8.16 31.64
C LYS A 609 7.94 8.47 30.15
N ASP A 610 6.79 9.01 29.74
CA ASP A 610 6.54 9.39 28.34
C ASP A 610 7.49 10.54 27.91
N VAL A 611 7.72 11.51 28.80
CA VAL A 611 8.70 12.58 28.55
C VAL A 611 10.11 12.03 28.40
N GLU A 612 10.52 11.09 29.26
CA GLU A 612 11.80 10.39 29.14
C GLU A 612 11.92 9.66 27.80
N LEU A 613 10.88 8.92 27.37
CA LEU A 613 10.89 8.20 26.09
C LEU A 613 11.07 9.16 24.91
N LEU A 614 10.33 10.27 24.88
CA LEU A 614 10.44 11.28 23.83
C LEU A 614 11.84 11.92 23.80
N ASN A 615 12.35 12.30 24.96
CA ASN A 615 13.70 12.90 25.05
C ASN A 615 14.79 11.93 24.58
N ASN A 616 14.69 10.64 24.93
CA ASN A 616 15.62 9.61 24.49
C ASN A 616 15.56 9.41 22.97
N TYR A 617 14.36 9.34 22.41
CA TYR A 617 14.16 9.25 20.97
C TYR A 617 14.74 10.47 20.25
N HIS A 618 14.43 11.69 20.69
CA HIS A 618 14.96 12.92 20.11
C HIS A 618 16.48 13.03 20.20
N LYS A 619 17.06 12.57 21.30
CA LYS A 619 18.53 12.49 21.44
C LYS A 619 19.14 11.61 20.35
N GLU A 620 18.58 10.42 20.13
CA GLU A 620 19.05 9.49 19.11
C GLU A 620 18.87 10.08 17.69
N VAL A 621 17.71 10.71 17.41
CA VAL A 621 17.48 11.44 16.15
C VAL A 621 18.54 12.49 15.91
N TYR A 622 18.83 13.33 16.91
CA TYR A 622 19.87 14.37 16.78
C TYR A 622 21.24 13.76 16.49
N GLU A 623 21.63 12.74 17.25
CA GLU A 623 22.94 12.09 17.10
C GLU A 623 23.11 11.47 15.69
N LYS A 624 22.08 10.86 15.13
CA LYS A 624 22.12 10.18 13.83
C LYS A 624 21.97 11.12 12.64
N ILE A 625 21.19 12.19 12.74
CA ILE A 625 20.83 13.05 11.60
C ILE A 625 21.72 14.31 11.53
N SER A 626 22.09 14.90 12.67
CA SER A 626 22.87 16.15 12.69
C SER A 626 24.21 16.11 11.95
N PRO A 627 24.90 14.95 11.78
CA PRO A 627 26.13 14.90 10.99
C PRO A 627 25.94 15.18 9.49
N TYR A 628 24.72 15.04 8.97
CA TYR A 628 24.38 15.22 7.57
C TYR A 628 23.72 16.58 7.27
N LEU A 629 23.56 17.44 8.29
CA LEU A 629 22.96 18.76 8.16
C LEU A 629 23.98 19.86 8.47
N GLU A 630 23.83 21.01 7.83
CA GLU A 630 24.68 22.17 8.01
C GLU A 630 23.86 23.45 8.28
N GLY A 631 24.51 24.48 8.81
CA GLY A 631 23.95 25.81 9.00
C GLY A 631 22.60 25.82 9.72
N ASP A 632 21.62 26.51 9.14
CA ASP A 632 20.29 26.71 9.73
C ASP A 632 19.52 25.38 9.93
N GLU A 633 19.70 24.39 9.04
CA GLU A 633 19.01 23.10 9.15
C GLU A 633 19.46 22.34 10.40
N LYS A 634 20.76 22.37 10.70
CA LYS A 634 21.33 21.72 11.90
C LYS A 634 20.90 22.42 13.20
N GLU A 635 20.93 23.73 13.23
CA GLU A 635 20.48 24.50 14.42
C GLU A 635 18.96 24.30 14.64
N TRP A 636 18.18 24.25 13.58
CA TRP A 636 16.77 23.93 13.69
C TRP A 636 16.53 22.53 14.25
N LEU A 637 17.27 21.50 13.76
CA LEU A 637 17.13 20.14 14.29
C LEU A 637 17.47 20.08 15.77
N LYS A 638 18.52 20.81 16.21
CA LYS A 638 18.88 20.91 17.63
C LYS A 638 17.74 21.46 18.49
N GLU A 639 17.06 22.48 17.99
CA GLU A 639 15.88 23.05 18.68
C GLU A 639 14.67 22.11 18.62
N ALA A 640 14.40 21.48 17.47
CA ALA A 640 13.32 20.53 17.29
C ALA A 640 13.48 19.24 18.13
N THR A 641 14.70 18.93 18.54
CA THR A 641 15.02 17.74 19.37
C THR A 641 15.45 18.11 20.80
N ARG A 642 15.21 19.38 21.23
CA ARG A 642 15.57 19.80 22.58
C ARG A 642 14.84 18.98 23.64
N PRO A 643 15.47 18.70 24.80
CA PRO A 643 14.78 18.06 25.90
C PRO A 643 13.60 18.92 26.40
N ILE A 644 12.49 18.25 26.70
CA ILE A 644 11.33 18.86 27.35
C ILE A 644 11.18 18.33 28.79
N SER A 645 10.43 19.03 29.62
CA SER A 645 10.08 18.62 30.98
C SER A 645 8.56 18.67 31.17
N LYS A 646 8.10 17.90 32.15
CA LYS A 646 6.70 17.95 32.60
C LYS A 646 6.41 19.23 33.36
#